data_994bfd3046516bc22e33a8a2113762ed
#
_entry.id   994bfd3046516bc22e33a8a2113762ed
#
_cell.length_a   1.000
_cell.length_b   1.000
_cell.length_c   1.000
_cell.angle_alpha   90.00
_cell.angle_beta   90.00
_cell.angle_gamma   90.00
#
_symmetry.space_group_name_H-M   'P 1'
#
loop_
_entity.id
_entity.type
_entity.pdbx_description
1 polymer ?
#
loop_
_entity_poly.entity_id
_entity_poly.type
_entity_poly.pdbx_seq_one_letter_code
_entity_poly.pdbx_strand_id
1 'polypeptide(L)'
;MSDHVAGDSGTRDDSSPESDANDSTEADNFEQVDESETTDRSDETDGSADDQLEDERPDGDQPEDEQADDDREDDDRPVVYDLAPDCTRADIEVGANYHAEVNGVVDYGIFVDVSDSVSGLVHESNLTGTYEVGDRLVVRLEEVRENGDIAFDDVELREYQTNIVEHEPDIARIRALKPAENVILEGEIVQAKQTGGPTIFAVSDGTGIVSCAAFEEAGVRAYPDLEVGDLVRVEGDVETRQDALQIEVDSMAELEGERARTTRDRIDDVLAERSEPADIDPLIEWEAFEPIRDDLIAVARRLRRTVLEGRPIRARHHADGDGMCAAIPVQYALENFIREIHEGADAPQHHFKRLPSKAPYYEMEDVTRDLNFALGGRARHGQKLPLLLMLDNGSTEEDVPAYKNLAHYDIPIITVDHHHPDPEAVDPLLDAHVNPYLYGEDYRITTGMMCVELARLIDPTIDDELDHIPAVAGLSDRSKAEAMSKYLSLAESEGYDRSDVLDIGEALDYAAHWLRYSEGKTLVNDVLDIDCPDATRHEKLVEFLSERAERDVDRQIDALEEHVEHERLASGVRLYRIDLDEYAHRFTYPAPGKTTGKLHDVKVKQTGDPVITIGYGPDFAVLRSDGVRLDIPTMVTELNEELPGAGVSGGGHLVVGSIKFVKGRRQEVIETLVGKMADAEIDEALSSATVLED
;
A
#
# COMPACT_ATOMS: atom_id res chain seq x y z
N MET A 1 69.95 2.58 -27.98
CA MET A 1 70.59 1.35 -27.52
C MET A 1 69.46 0.35 -27.43
N SER A 2 69.22 -0.29 -28.52
CA SER A 2 69.73 -1.62 -28.90
C SER A 2 68.95 -2.67 -28.17
N ASP A 3 68.30 -3.62 -28.68
CA ASP A 3 68.14 -4.25 -29.99
C ASP A 3 67.42 -5.59 -29.72
N HIS A 4 66.56 -5.92 -30.62
CA HIS A 4 66.48 -7.22 -31.32
C HIS A 4 65.98 -8.46 -30.51
N VAL A 5 65.33 -9.44 -31.05
CA VAL A 5 64.87 -9.82 -32.41
C VAL A 5 63.98 -11.07 -32.21
N ALA A 6 62.87 -11.14 -32.85
CA ALA A 6 62.34 -12.13 -33.79
C ALA A 6 62.36 -13.65 -33.52
N GLY A 7 61.32 -14.25 -33.94
CA GLY A 7 61.20 -15.50 -34.65
C GLY A 7 60.52 -16.63 -33.88
N ASP A 8 59.74 -17.46 -34.35
CA ASP A 8 59.16 -17.83 -35.66
C ASP A 8 58.29 -19.06 -35.42
N SER A 9 57.22 -19.13 -36.17
CA SER A 9 56.55 -20.31 -36.75
C SER A 9 56.26 -21.58 -35.92
N GLY A 10 55.03 -21.99 -36.03
CA GLY A 10 54.85 -23.39 -36.32
C GLY A 10 53.54 -24.05 -35.86
N THR A 11 52.63 -24.20 -36.80
CA THR A 11 51.72 -25.32 -37.08
C THR A 11 50.67 -25.75 -36.10
N ARG A 12 49.43 -25.58 -36.59
CA ARG A 12 48.22 -26.44 -36.51
C ARG A 12 48.32 -27.70 -35.65
N ASP A 13 47.32 -27.89 -34.79
CA ASP A 13 46.46 -29.06 -34.90
C ASP A 13 45.06 -28.88 -34.34
N ASP A 14 44.14 -29.52 -34.99
CA ASP A 14 42.71 -29.55 -34.97
C ASP A 14 42.26 -30.48 -33.82
N SER A 15 41.33 -30.04 -32.97
CA SER A 15 40.31 -30.91 -32.34
C SER A 15 39.36 -30.16 -31.43
N SER A 16 38.14 -30.03 -31.91
CA SER A 16 36.95 -29.71 -31.07
C SER A 16 36.68 -30.81 -30.08
N PRO A 17 36.06 -30.50 -28.95
CA PRO A 17 34.78 -31.13 -28.71
C PRO A 17 33.65 -30.19 -28.34
N GLU A 18 32.50 -30.54 -28.85
CA GLU A 18 31.15 -30.09 -28.55
C GLU A 18 30.87 -30.09 -27.04
N SER A 19 30.22 -29.05 -26.56
CA SER A 19 29.45 -29.11 -25.32
C SER A 19 28.13 -28.39 -25.51
N ASP A 20 27.08 -29.13 -25.35
CA ASP A 20 25.66 -28.82 -25.40
C ASP A 20 25.31 -27.58 -24.59
N ALA A 21 24.71 -26.61 -25.24
CA ALA A 21 23.90 -25.58 -24.62
C ALA A 21 22.42 -25.96 -24.86
N ASN A 22 21.77 -26.34 -23.80
CA ASN A 22 20.34 -26.62 -23.77
C ASN A 22 19.59 -25.29 -23.66
N ASP A 23 19.08 -24.81 -24.80
CA ASP A 23 18.18 -23.70 -24.92
C ASP A 23 16.75 -24.24 -24.92
N SER A 24 16.01 -24.04 -23.83
CA SER A 24 14.59 -24.40 -23.73
C SER A 24 13.75 -23.13 -23.73
N THR A 25 13.42 -22.67 -24.93
CA THR A 25 12.29 -21.78 -25.19
C THR A 25 11.05 -22.64 -25.32
N GLU A 26 10.19 -22.66 -24.30
CA GLU A 26 8.82 -23.13 -24.42
C GLU A 26 7.97 -22.03 -25.09
N ALA A 27 7.56 -22.31 -26.31
CA ALA A 27 6.53 -21.55 -27.01
C ALA A 27 5.16 -22.20 -26.71
N ASP A 28 4.28 -21.43 -26.12
CA ASP A 28 2.88 -21.80 -25.90
C ASP A 28 2.15 -21.96 -27.24
N ASN A 29 1.73 -23.19 -27.51
CA ASN A 29 0.76 -23.51 -28.54
C ASN A 29 -0.67 -23.34 -28.00
N PHE A 30 -1.40 -22.38 -28.54
CA PHE A 30 -2.86 -22.36 -28.45
C PHE A 30 -3.44 -23.30 -29.48
N GLU A 31 -4.01 -24.40 -29.04
CA GLU A 31 -4.90 -25.23 -29.84
C GLU A 31 -6.31 -24.62 -29.86
N GLN A 32 -6.79 -24.31 -31.07
CA GLN A 32 -8.18 -24.04 -31.38
C GLN A 32 -9.00 -25.32 -31.22
N VAL A 33 -10.08 -25.24 -30.44
CA VAL A 33 -11.12 -26.26 -30.43
C VAL A 33 -12.31 -25.75 -31.27
N ASP A 34 -12.62 -26.51 -32.29
CA ASP A 34 -13.62 -26.32 -33.29
C ASP A 34 -15.04 -26.59 -32.74
N GLU A 35 -15.99 -25.78 -33.18
CA GLU A 35 -17.43 -25.98 -32.96
C GLU A 35 -17.96 -27.08 -33.84
N SER A 36 -18.74 -28.03 -33.29
CA SER A 36 -19.89 -28.57 -34.05
C SER A 36 -20.86 -29.38 -33.19
N GLU A 37 -22.12 -29.00 -33.41
CA GLU A 37 -23.36 -29.79 -33.54
C GLU A 37 -24.16 -30.21 -32.28
N THR A 38 -25.20 -29.42 -32.06
CA THR A 38 -26.65 -29.72 -32.11
C THR A 38 -27.17 -31.08 -31.62
N THR A 39 -28.12 -31.05 -30.70
CA THR A 39 -29.51 -31.55 -30.94
C THR A 39 -30.44 -31.19 -29.77
N ASP A 40 -31.38 -30.40 -30.05
CA ASP A 40 -32.85 -30.39 -29.90
C ASP A 40 -33.48 -31.47 -28.98
N ARG A 41 -34.29 -31.01 -27.99
CA ARG A 41 -35.68 -31.46 -27.77
C ARG A 41 -36.37 -30.69 -26.62
N SER A 42 -37.42 -30.03 -27.09
CA SER A 42 -38.63 -29.58 -26.45
C SER A 42 -39.18 -30.49 -25.32
N ASP A 43 -39.80 -29.89 -24.30
CA ASP A 43 -41.24 -29.94 -24.10
C ASP A 43 -41.74 -28.99 -22.99
N GLU A 44 -42.90 -28.45 -23.34
CA GLU A 44 -43.77 -27.50 -22.67
C GLU A 44 -44.32 -27.99 -21.32
N THR A 45 -44.66 -27.05 -20.42
CA THR A 45 -46.01 -26.75 -19.91
C THR A 45 -45.89 -25.69 -18.82
N ASP A 46 -46.36 -24.49 -19.03
CA ASP A 46 -47.68 -23.87 -18.76
C ASP A 46 -48.16 -23.95 -17.31
N GLY A 47 -48.46 -22.78 -16.74
CA GLY A 47 -49.15 -22.66 -15.47
C GLY A 47 -49.04 -21.30 -14.78
N SER A 48 -49.74 -20.31 -15.31
CA SER A 48 -50.09 -19.04 -14.66
C SER A 48 -50.94 -19.27 -13.38
N ALA A 49 -50.72 -18.43 -12.35
CA ALA A 49 -51.84 -17.81 -11.61
C ALA A 49 -51.29 -16.65 -10.71
N ASP A 50 -51.83 -15.49 -11.02
CA ASP A 50 -52.06 -14.36 -10.13
C ASP A 50 -52.67 -14.82 -8.82
N ASP A 51 -52.30 -14.26 -7.67
CA ASP A 51 -53.25 -13.81 -6.70
C ASP A 51 -52.66 -12.71 -5.77
N GLN A 52 -53.28 -11.55 -5.87
CA GLN A 52 -53.23 -10.45 -4.90
C GLN A 52 -54.02 -10.83 -3.67
N LEU A 53 -53.54 -10.60 -2.50
CA LEU A 53 -54.37 -10.26 -1.35
C LEU A 53 -53.69 -9.27 -0.42
N GLU A 54 -54.48 -8.25 -0.17
CA GLU A 54 -54.27 -7.07 0.66
C GLU A 54 -54.13 -7.37 2.15
N ASP A 55 -53.39 -6.47 2.81
CA ASP A 55 -53.68 -5.83 4.09
C ASP A 55 -54.43 -6.62 5.18
N GLU A 56 -53.81 -6.81 6.34
CA GLU A 56 -54.38 -6.54 7.66
C GLU A 56 -53.27 -6.49 8.72
N ARG A 57 -53.05 -5.29 9.26
CA ARG A 57 -52.40 -5.12 10.56
C ARG A 57 -53.39 -5.44 11.68
N PRO A 58 -52.96 -6.06 12.76
CA PRO A 58 -53.49 -5.71 14.07
C PRO A 58 -52.41 -5.03 14.94
N ASP A 59 -52.86 -3.96 15.55
CA ASP A 59 -52.23 -3.25 16.65
C ASP A 59 -52.01 -4.14 17.87
N GLY A 60 -50.93 -3.83 18.58
CA GLY A 60 -50.89 -3.91 20.05
C GLY A 60 -50.37 -5.21 20.64
N ASP A 61 -49.11 -5.18 21.03
CA ASP A 61 -48.72 -5.37 22.42
C ASP A 61 -47.19 -5.24 22.51
N GLN A 62 -46.74 -4.20 23.17
CA GLN A 62 -45.38 -4.10 23.67
C GLN A 62 -45.26 -5.11 24.82
N PRO A 63 -44.28 -6.01 24.82
CA PRO A 63 -43.82 -6.60 26.05
C PRO A 63 -43.05 -5.53 26.82
N GLU A 64 -43.50 -5.28 28.03
CA GLU A 64 -42.80 -4.52 29.05
C GLU A 64 -41.35 -5.05 29.16
N ASP A 65 -40.40 -4.13 29.16
CA ASP A 65 -39.04 -4.38 29.60
C ASP A 65 -39.05 -4.94 31.00
N GLU A 66 -39.00 -6.26 31.13
CA GLU A 66 -38.51 -6.88 32.35
C GLU A 66 -37.02 -6.55 32.39
N GLN A 67 -36.67 -5.48 33.09
CA GLN A 67 -35.38 -5.31 33.70
C GLN A 67 -35.13 -6.55 34.54
N ALA A 68 -34.33 -7.46 33.98
CA ALA A 68 -33.63 -8.43 34.78
C ALA A 68 -32.66 -7.60 35.65
N ASP A 69 -33.08 -7.31 36.86
CA ASP A 69 -32.19 -6.97 37.96
C ASP A 69 -31.13 -8.09 38.00
N ASP A 70 -29.92 -7.76 37.54
CA ASP A 70 -28.71 -8.53 37.77
C ASP A 70 -28.34 -8.32 39.26
N ASP A 71 -29.15 -8.94 40.14
CA ASP A 71 -28.83 -9.16 41.54
C ASP A 71 -27.64 -10.15 41.60
N ARG A 72 -26.44 -9.68 41.16
CA ARG A 72 -25.20 -10.18 41.72
C ARG A 72 -25.17 -9.64 43.14
N GLU A 73 -25.71 -10.41 44.09
CA GLU A 73 -25.32 -10.29 45.47
C GLU A 73 -23.80 -10.31 45.49
N ASP A 74 -23.18 -9.18 45.77
CA ASP A 74 -21.75 -9.11 46.14
C ASP A 74 -21.58 -10.07 47.32
N ASP A 75 -21.06 -11.26 47.03
CA ASP A 75 -20.82 -12.29 48.05
C ASP A 75 -19.62 -11.81 48.88
N ASP A 76 -19.90 -11.14 49.99
CA ASP A 76 -18.95 -10.46 50.90
C ASP A 76 -18.01 -11.46 51.62
N ARG A 77 -17.99 -12.75 51.17
CA ARG A 77 -17.12 -13.78 51.74
C ARG A 77 -15.67 -13.55 51.27
N PRO A 78 -14.68 -13.69 52.18
CA PRO A 78 -13.29 -13.57 51.84
C PRO A 78 -12.90 -14.61 50.77
N VAL A 79 -12.07 -14.20 49.81
CA VAL A 79 -11.54 -15.07 48.78
C VAL A 79 -10.27 -15.75 49.29
N VAL A 80 -10.13 -17.05 49.03
CA VAL A 80 -8.93 -17.85 49.23
C VAL A 80 -8.48 -18.39 47.89
N TYR A 81 -7.26 -18.11 47.52
CA TYR A 81 -6.70 -18.55 46.25
C TYR A 81 -6.08 -19.95 46.41
N ASP A 82 -6.36 -20.82 45.45
CA ASP A 82 -5.74 -22.13 45.28
C ASP A 82 -4.81 -22.06 44.09
N LEU A 83 -3.48 -22.08 44.33
CA LEU A 83 -2.48 -21.90 43.28
C LEU A 83 -2.21 -23.22 42.56
N ALA A 84 -2.15 -23.17 41.24
CA ALA A 84 -1.67 -24.32 40.45
C ALA A 84 -0.21 -24.64 40.80
N PRO A 85 0.23 -25.89 40.64
CA PRO A 85 1.57 -26.33 41.05
C PRO A 85 2.72 -25.53 40.44
N ASP A 86 2.56 -25.02 39.21
CA ASP A 86 3.52 -24.22 38.43
C ASP A 86 3.53 -22.74 38.80
N CYS A 87 2.60 -22.26 39.63
CA CYS A 87 2.58 -20.87 40.10
C CYS A 87 3.89 -20.49 40.84
N THR A 88 4.34 -19.28 40.57
CA THR A 88 5.57 -18.69 41.07
C THR A 88 5.32 -17.54 42.04
N ARG A 89 6.38 -16.87 42.50
CA ARG A 89 6.28 -15.69 43.34
C ARG A 89 5.62 -14.49 42.66
N ALA A 90 5.54 -14.48 41.35
CA ALA A 90 4.86 -13.43 40.59
C ALA A 90 3.33 -13.53 40.74
N ASP A 91 2.83 -14.71 41.05
CA ASP A 91 1.40 -15.03 41.11
C ASP A 91 0.80 -14.85 42.51
N ILE A 92 1.57 -14.31 43.48
CA ILE A 92 1.09 -14.07 44.84
C ILE A 92 1.07 -12.57 45.21
N GLU A 93 0.04 -12.15 45.91
CA GLU A 93 -0.14 -10.76 46.37
C GLU A 93 -0.13 -10.63 47.89
N VAL A 94 0.56 -9.62 48.39
CA VAL A 94 0.59 -9.30 49.86
C VAL A 94 -0.81 -8.93 50.35
N GLY A 95 -1.22 -9.59 51.40
CA GLY A 95 -2.56 -9.42 51.99
C GLY A 95 -3.62 -10.41 51.48
N ALA A 96 -3.35 -11.15 50.44
CA ALA A 96 -4.26 -12.20 49.93
C ALA A 96 -4.17 -13.50 50.75
N ASN A 97 -5.24 -14.31 50.71
CA ASN A 97 -5.30 -15.58 51.42
C ASN A 97 -5.10 -16.75 50.42
N TYR A 98 -4.31 -17.75 50.80
CA TYR A 98 -3.96 -18.90 49.98
C TYR A 98 -4.21 -20.22 50.69
N HIS A 99 -4.63 -21.26 49.97
CA HIS A 99 -4.49 -22.63 50.46
C HIS A 99 -3.04 -23.02 50.53
N ALA A 100 -2.64 -23.65 51.63
CA ALA A 100 -1.28 -24.08 51.84
C ALA A 100 -1.23 -25.48 52.51
N GLU A 101 -0.13 -26.23 52.26
CA GLU A 101 0.13 -27.51 52.90
C GLU A 101 1.42 -27.40 53.72
N VAL A 102 1.39 -27.93 54.96
CA VAL A 102 2.53 -27.91 55.86
C VAL A 102 3.60 -28.89 55.36
N ASN A 103 4.78 -28.35 55.00
CA ASN A 103 5.93 -29.16 54.55
C ASN A 103 6.99 -29.40 55.67
N GLY A 104 6.92 -28.63 56.77
CA GLY A 104 7.87 -28.78 57.88
C GLY A 104 7.40 -28.10 59.16
N VAL A 105 7.71 -28.68 60.32
CA VAL A 105 7.45 -28.15 61.64
C VAL A 105 8.76 -27.92 62.40
N VAL A 106 8.97 -26.73 62.93
CA VAL A 106 10.21 -26.31 63.62
C VAL A 106 9.85 -25.62 64.94
N ASP A 107 10.83 -25.42 65.84
CA ASP A 107 10.61 -24.84 67.17
C ASP A 107 10.09 -23.39 67.11
N TYR A 108 10.22 -22.68 65.98
CA TYR A 108 9.80 -21.27 65.85
C TYR A 108 8.67 -21.06 64.83
N GLY A 109 8.04 -22.16 64.33
CA GLY A 109 6.91 -22.06 63.39
C GLY A 109 6.73 -23.26 62.52
N ILE A 110 5.97 -23.09 61.43
CA ILE A 110 5.73 -24.09 60.39
C ILE A 110 6.16 -23.54 59.02
N PHE A 111 6.73 -24.38 58.17
CA PHE A 111 6.91 -24.10 56.75
C PHE A 111 5.69 -24.64 55.99
N VAL A 112 5.24 -23.82 55.06
CA VAL A 112 4.06 -24.14 54.22
C VAL A 112 4.40 -23.93 52.77
N ASP A 113 3.81 -24.77 51.92
CA ASP A 113 3.85 -24.66 50.46
C ASP A 113 2.48 -24.22 49.97
N VAL A 114 2.43 -23.17 49.15
CA VAL A 114 1.21 -22.71 48.45
C VAL A 114 1.23 -23.10 46.96
N SER A 115 2.42 -23.43 46.42
CA SER A 115 2.64 -24.12 45.13
C SER A 115 3.94 -24.90 45.19
N ASP A 116 4.33 -25.64 44.12
CA ASP A 116 5.60 -26.37 44.07
C ASP A 116 6.82 -25.45 44.16
N SER A 117 6.67 -24.17 43.77
CA SER A 117 7.72 -23.15 43.69
C SER A 117 7.63 -22.09 44.79
N VAL A 118 6.52 -22.02 45.53
CA VAL A 118 6.29 -20.98 46.53
C VAL A 118 6.07 -21.59 47.91
N SER A 119 7.10 -21.46 48.74
CA SER A 119 7.09 -21.87 50.14
C SER A 119 7.46 -20.70 51.07
N GLY A 120 6.95 -20.75 52.29
CA GLY A 120 7.24 -19.71 53.28
C GLY A 120 7.05 -20.17 54.70
N LEU A 121 7.31 -19.25 55.64
CA LEU A 121 7.23 -19.53 57.08
C LEU A 121 5.99 -18.86 57.71
N VAL A 122 5.23 -19.63 58.49
CA VAL A 122 4.33 -19.07 59.47
C VAL A 122 4.99 -19.13 60.86
N HIS A 123 5.27 -17.98 61.45
CA HIS A 123 5.95 -17.90 62.75
C HIS A 123 5.04 -18.40 63.88
N GLU A 124 5.65 -19.02 64.93
CA GLU A 124 4.88 -19.59 66.06
C GLU A 124 3.90 -18.62 66.72
N SER A 125 4.21 -17.31 66.71
CA SER A 125 3.35 -16.26 67.30
C SER A 125 2.06 -16.02 66.49
N ASN A 126 2.04 -16.45 65.22
CA ASN A 126 0.97 -16.20 64.26
C ASN A 126 0.16 -17.50 63.96
N LEU A 127 0.46 -18.59 64.63
CA LEU A 127 -0.30 -19.85 64.51
C LEU A 127 -1.56 -19.81 65.35
N THR A 128 -2.67 -20.20 64.77
CA THR A 128 -3.99 -20.35 65.45
C THR A 128 -4.22 -21.75 65.97
N GLY A 129 -3.43 -22.75 65.48
CA GLY A 129 -3.56 -24.15 65.84
C GLY A 129 -2.23 -24.89 66.02
N THR A 130 -2.28 -26.23 66.14
CA THR A 130 -1.13 -27.12 66.13
C THR A 130 -1.23 -27.97 64.86
N TYR A 131 -0.15 -28.00 64.10
CA TYR A 131 -0.15 -28.63 62.78
C TYR A 131 0.93 -29.74 62.71
N GLU A 132 0.67 -30.73 61.88
CA GLU A 132 1.60 -31.77 61.48
C GLU A 132 1.94 -31.66 59.98
N VAL A 133 3.08 -32.23 59.53
CA VAL A 133 3.42 -32.26 58.09
C VAL A 133 2.33 -32.97 57.29
N GLY A 134 1.86 -32.29 56.23
CA GLY A 134 0.78 -32.75 55.35
C GLY A 134 -0.58 -32.15 55.74
N ASP A 135 -0.69 -31.37 56.82
CA ASP A 135 -1.94 -30.63 57.16
C ASP A 135 -2.17 -29.48 56.19
N ARG A 136 -3.45 -29.21 55.87
CA ARG A 136 -3.87 -28.09 55.06
C ARG A 136 -4.47 -27.00 55.90
N LEU A 137 -4.08 -25.73 55.59
CA LEU A 137 -4.56 -24.53 56.26
C LEU A 137 -4.77 -23.43 55.25
N VAL A 138 -5.40 -22.35 55.67
CA VAL A 138 -5.46 -21.08 54.93
C VAL A 138 -4.43 -20.16 55.53
N VAL A 139 -3.55 -19.61 54.69
CA VAL A 139 -2.55 -18.63 55.09
C VAL A 139 -2.75 -17.31 54.38
N ARG A 140 -2.40 -16.20 55.02
CA ARG A 140 -2.36 -14.87 54.42
C ARG A 140 -0.90 -14.46 54.18
N LEU A 141 -0.60 -14.00 53.00
CA LEU A 141 0.73 -13.45 52.69
C LEU A 141 0.94 -12.14 53.41
N GLU A 142 1.87 -12.11 54.39
CA GLU A 142 2.22 -10.92 55.15
C GLU A 142 3.26 -10.09 54.44
N GLU A 143 4.39 -10.71 54.06
CA GLU A 143 5.56 -10.03 53.48
C GLU A 143 6.38 -10.96 52.60
N VAL A 144 6.90 -10.39 51.50
CA VAL A 144 8.00 -11.00 50.73
C VAL A 144 9.26 -10.15 50.97
N ARG A 145 10.25 -10.72 51.64
CA ARG A 145 11.46 -10.02 52.07
C ARG A 145 12.46 -9.87 50.91
N GLU A 146 13.34 -8.85 51.02
CA GLU A 146 14.39 -8.58 50.03
C GLU A 146 15.32 -9.78 49.75
N ASN A 147 15.53 -10.67 50.73
CA ASN A 147 16.30 -11.91 50.56
C ASN A 147 15.50 -13.06 49.91
N GLY A 148 14.25 -12.81 49.59
CA GLY A 148 13.35 -13.77 48.96
C GLY A 148 12.60 -14.69 49.92
N ASP A 149 12.75 -14.53 51.26
CA ASP A 149 11.94 -15.27 52.22
C ASP A 149 10.50 -14.76 52.25
N ILE A 150 9.54 -15.67 52.36
CA ILE A 150 8.10 -15.37 52.37
C ILE A 150 7.59 -15.63 53.81
N ALA A 151 6.88 -14.63 54.35
CA ALA A 151 6.22 -14.72 55.65
C ALA A 151 4.68 -14.80 55.45
N PHE A 152 4.09 -15.78 56.14
CA PHE A 152 2.65 -15.98 56.12
C PHE A 152 2.10 -15.90 57.55
N ASP A 153 0.80 -15.53 57.65
CA ASP A 153 -0.02 -15.64 58.86
C ASP A 153 -1.02 -16.76 58.67
N ASP A 154 -1.21 -17.55 59.73
CA ASP A 154 -2.30 -18.54 59.79
C ASP A 154 -3.65 -17.82 60.00
N VAL A 155 -4.63 -18.10 59.17
CA VAL A 155 -5.94 -17.42 59.19
C VAL A 155 -7.09 -18.45 59.33
N GLU A 156 -7.84 -18.38 60.42
CA GLU A 156 -9.03 -19.20 60.60
C GLU A 156 -10.24 -18.57 59.88
N LEU A 157 -10.58 -19.04 58.64
CA LEU A 157 -11.76 -18.65 57.90
C LEU A 157 -12.83 -19.75 57.95
N ARG A 158 -14.05 -19.41 58.34
CA ARG A 158 -15.16 -20.39 58.45
C ARG A 158 -15.97 -20.54 57.15
N GLU A 159 -16.09 -19.45 56.41
CA GLU A 159 -16.76 -19.39 55.13
C GLU A 159 -15.92 -18.51 54.18
N TYR A 160 -15.59 -19.01 53.02
CA TYR A 160 -14.83 -18.32 51.99
C TYR A 160 -15.17 -18.85 50.60
N GLN A 161 -14.82 -18.07 49.58
CA GLN A 161 -14.83 -18.49 48.18
C GLN A 161 -13.45 -18.99 47.82
N THR A 162 -13.34 -20.01 46.96
CA THR A 162 -12.05 -20.49 46.46
C THR A 162 -11.94 -20.10 44.99
N ASN A 163 -10.89 -19.35 44.67
CA ASN A 163 -10.50 -19.04 43.27
C ASN A 163 -9.22 -19.79 42.93
N ILE A 164 -9.21 -20.47 41.80
CA ILE A 164 -8.01 -21.12 41.30
C ILE A 164 -7.18 -20.05 40.52
N VAL A 165 -5.86 -20.00 40.84
CA VAL A 165 -4.92 -19.17 40.12
C VAL A 165 -4.01 -20.09 39.33
N GLU A 166 -3.99 -19.93 38.02
CA GLU A 166 -3.07 -20.59 37.11
C GLU A 166 -1.87 -19.66 36.84
N HIS A 167 -0.70 -20.20 36.68
CA HIS A 167 0.49 -19.42 36.33
C HIS A 167 0.32 -18.80 34.95
N GLU A 168 0.42 -17.47 34.87
CA GLU A 168 0.57 -16.81 33.59
C GLU A 168 2.04 -16.81 33.16
N PRO A 169 2.39 -17.57 32.15
CA PRO A 169 3.78 -17.60 31.68
C PRO A 169 4.20 -16.24 31.14
N ASP A 170 5.47 -15.90 31.32
CA ASP A 170 6.06 -14.69 30.74
C ASP A 170 5.96 -14.72 29.21
N ILE A 171 5.17 -13.85 28.64
CA ILE A 171 5.01 -13.74 27.19
C ILE A 171 6.16 -12.89 26.63
N ALA A 172 7.00 -13.53 25.84
CA ALA A 172 8.13 -12.88 25.19
C ALA A 172 7.66 -11.85 24.14
N ARG A 173 8.52 -10.85 23.90
CA ARG A 173 8.35 -9.87 22.84
C ARG A 173 9.32 -10.16 21.71
N ILE A 174 8.85 -10.18 20.46
CA ILE A 174 9.67 -10.53 19.28
C ILE A 174 10.93 -9.64 19.22
N ARG A 175 10.80 -8.34 19.48
CA ARG A 175 11.93 -7.40 19.47
C ARG A 175 12.99 -7.68 20.55
N ALA A 176 12.66 -8.44 21.59
CA ALA A 176 13.54 -8.77 22.70
C ALA A 176 14.13 -10.19 22.62
N LEU A 177 13.75 -11.01 21.63
CA LEU A 177 14.19 -12.37 21.46
C LEU A 177 15.73 -12.47 21.32
N LYS A 178 16.29 -13.53 21.89
CA LYS A 178 17.71 -13.84 21.77
C LYS A 178 17.91 -15.31 21.44
N PRO A 179 18.96 -15.63 20.68
CA PRO A 179 19.28 -17.03 20.36
C PRO A 179 19.46 -17.90 21.60
N ALA A 180 19.03 -19.15 21.51
CA ALA A 180 19.11 -20.19 22.55
C ALA A 180 18.26 -19.91 23.81
N GLU A 181 17.19 -19.11 23.70
CA GLU A 181 16.13 -18.97 24.71
C GLU A 181 14.96 -19.86 24.33
N ASN A 182 14.34 -20.55 25.30
CA ASN A 182 13.03 -21.15 25.14
C ASN A 182 11.99 -20.07 25.51
N VAL A 183 11.01 -19.85 24.67
CA VAL A 183 10.07 -18.73 24.80
C VAL A 183 8.64 -19.15 24.58
N ILE A 184 7.71 -18.42 25.22
CA ILE A 184 6.30 -18.44 24.90
C ILE A 184 5.97 -17.09 24.26
N LEU A 185 5.45 -17.13 23.05
CA LEU A 185 5.08 -15.97 22.24
C LEU A 185 3.58 -16.00 21.95
N GLU A 186 2.92 -14.85 22.01
CA GLU A 186 1.56 -14.68 21.53
C GLU A 186 1.50 -13.60 20.45
N GLY A 187 0.89 -13.94 19.30
CA GLY A 187 0.83 -13.06 18.16
C GLY A 187 -0.17 -13.51 17.10
N GLU A 188 -0.29 -12.71 16.04
CA GLU A 188 -1.11 -12.99 14.86
C GLU A 188 -0.26 -13.67 13.78
N ILE A 189 -0.79 -14.72 13.15
CA ILE A 189 -0.19 -15.31 11.94
C ILE A 189 -0.37 -14.34 10.77
N VAL A 190 0.72 -13.73 10.29
CA VAL A 190 0.70 -12.81 9.15
C VAL A 190 1.06 -13.48 7.82
N GLN A 191 1.67 -14.67 7.87
CA GLN A 191 1.96 -15.51 6.71
C GLN A 191 2.05 -16.99 7.11
N ALA A 192 1.58 -17.88 6.24
CA ALA A 192 1.71 -19.33 6.43
C ALA A 192 2.16 -20.01 5.14
N LYS A 193 3.38 -20.54 5.12
CA LYS A 193 4.00 -21.12 3.92
C LYS A 193 4.44 -22.57 4.15
N GLN A 194 3.96 -23.49 3.30
CA GLN A 194 4.49 -24.84 3.26
C GLN A 194 5.80 -24.88 2.46
N THR A 195 6.83 -25.45 3.05
CA THR A 195 8.12 -25.70 2.36
C THR A 195 8.28 -27.20 2.03
N GLY A 196 9.40 -27.57 1.45
CA GLY A 196 9.76 -29.00 1.28
C GLY A 196 10.17 -29.68 2.60
N GLY A 197 10.29 -28.94 3.69
CA GLY A 197 10.56 -29.37 5.06
C GLY A 197 9.42 -28.89 5.98
N PRO A 198 9.70 -27.98 6.94
CA PRO A 198 8.70 -27.49 7.87
C PRO A 198 7.64 -26.61 7.21
N THR A 199 6.51 -26.42 7.89
CA THR A 199 5.61 -25.30 7.67
C THR A 199 6.19 -24.08 8.37
N ILE A 200 6.30 -22.96 7.67
CA ILE A 200 6.77 -21.68 8.24
C ILE A 200 5.58 -20.78 8.45
N PHE A 201 5.34 -20.42 9.71
CA PHE A 201 4.40 -19.38 10.10
C PHE A 201 5.18 -18.12 10.44
N ALA A 202 4.87 -16.99 9.81
CA ALA A 202 5.36 -15.70 10.28
C ALA A 202 4.35 -15.17 11.29
N VAL A 203 4.78 -14.93 12.52
CA VAL A 203 3.95 -14.46 13.63
C VAL A 203 4.37 -13.05 14.01
N SER A 204 3.39 -12.17 14.20
CA SER A 204 3.57 -10.78 14.63
C SER A 204 2.97 -10.57 16.01
N ASP A 205 3.71 -9.94 16.92
CA ASP A 205 3.21 -9.45 18.22
C ASP A 205 3.03 -7.92 18.25
N GLY A 206 3.12 -7.28 17.08
CA GLY A 206 3.15 -5.82 16.90
C GLY A 206 4.54 -5.21 17.11
N THR A 207 5.44 -5.81 17.91
CA THR A 207 6.81 -5.32 18.10
C THR A 207 7.76 -5.76 16.99
N GLY A 208 7.43 -6.87 16.30
CA GLY A 208 8.20 -7.43 15.20
C GLY A 208 7.44 -8.57 14.53
N ILE A 209 8.13 -9.22 13.58
CA ILE A 209 7.65 -10.43 12.91
C ILE A 209 8.76 -11.47 13.01
N VAL A 210 8.42 -12.69 13.43
CA VAL A 210 9.37 -13.79 13.54
C VAL A 210 8.87 -15.02 12.80
N SER A 211 9.79 -15.76 12.16
CA SER A 211 9.48 -17.04 11.52
C SER A 211 9.40 -18.15 12.55
N CYS A 212 8.28 -18.87 12.62
CA CYS A 212 8.07 -20.04 13.45
C CYS A 212 8.07 -21.28 12.56
N ALA A 213 9.06 -22.16 12.72
CA ALA A 213 9.20 -23.36 11.93
C ALA A 213 8.57 -24.55 12.65
N ALA A 214 7.44 -25.03 12.16
CA ALA A 214 6.73 -26.17 12.69
C ALA A 214 6.98 -27.40 11.80
N PHE A 215 7.50 -28.47 12.36
CA PHE A 215 7.85 -29.67 11.62
C PHE A 215 7.01 -30.86 12.09
N GLU A 216 6.28 -31.50 11.18
CA GLU A 216 5.59 -32.77 11.39
C GLU A 216 6.24 -33.87 10.54
N GLU A 217 6.11 -33.74 9.21
CA GLU A 217 6.82 -34.58 8.22
C GLU A 217 7.22 -33.68 7.04
N ALA A 218 8.27 -34.09 6.31
CA ALA A 218 8.77 -33.35 5.17
C ALA A 218 7.68 -33.11 4.11
N GLY A 219 7.32 -31.85 3.87
CA GLY A 219 6.30 -31.46 2.90
C GLY A 219 4.84 -31.61 3.38
N VAL A 220 4.63 -32.01 4.63
CA VAL A 220 3.31 -32.05 5.28
C VAL A 220 3.08 -30.76 6.05
N ARG A 221 1.87 -30.20 5.91
CA ARG A 221 1.51 -28.97 6.65
C ARG A 221 1.29 -29.34 8.13
N ALA A 222 2.13 -28.77 8.98
CA ALA A 222 1.89 -28.75 10.42
C ALA A 222 0.74 -27.77 10.72
N TYR A 223 -0.05 -28.07 11.75
CA TYR A 223 -1.19 -27.24 12.18
C TYR A 223 -2.09 -26.82 11.01
N PRO A 224 -2.78 -27.78 10.33
CA PRO A 224 -3.54 -27.51 9.10
C PRO A 224 -4.76 -26.60 9.33
N ASP A 225 -5.26 -26.52 10.57
CA ASP A 225 -6.41 -25.74 10.96
C ASP A 225 -6.07 -24.25 11.22
N LEU A 226 -4.77 -23.91 11.33
CA LEU A 226 -4.32 -22.54 11.54
C LEU A 226 -4.16 -21.80 10.22
N GLU A 227 -4.73 -20.60 10.13
CA GLU A 227 -4.70 -19.75 8.94
C GLU A 227 -4.11 -18.35 9.24
N VAL A 228 -3.90 -17.58 8.19
CA VAL A 228 -3.45 -16.18 8.29
C VAL A 228 -4.57 -15.33 8.91
N GLY A 229 -4.25 -14.59 9.97
CA GLY A 229 -5.18 -13.80 10.76
C GLY A 229 -5.54 -14.42 12.11
N ASP A 230 -5.21 -15.71 12.32
CA ASP A 230 -5.43 -16.36 13.61
C ASP A 230 -4.44 -15.86 14.66
N LEU A 231 -4.93 -15.70 15.88
CA LEU A 231 -4.11 -15.40 17.04
C LEU A 231 -3.63 -16.69 17.66
N VAL A 232 -2.33 -16.82 17.85
CA VAL A 232 -1.71 -18.06 18.34
C VAL A 232 -0.80 -17.81 19.53
N ARG A 233 -0.68 -18.85 20.37
CA ARG A 233 0.41 -19.02 21.32
C ARG A 233 1.39 -20.03 20.72
N VAL A 234 2.65 -19.63 20.67
CA VAL A 234 3.77 -20.44 20.19
C VAL A 234 4.74 -20.66 21.32
N GLU A 235 5.13 -21.89 21.54
CA GLU A 235 6.20 -22.28 22.47
C GLU A 235 7.31 -22.94 21.67
N GLY A 236 8.58 -22.59 21.96
CA GLY A 236 9.71 -23.16 21.22
C GLY A 236 11.03 -22.48 21.50
N ASP A 237 12.07 -23.00 20.87
CA ASP A 237 13.44 -22.53 21.01
C ASP A 237 13.81 -21.50 19.94
N VAL A 238 14.41 -20.39 20.36
CA VAL A 238 14.88 -19.35 19.46
C VAL A 238 16.23 -19.74 18.86
N GLU A 239 16.28 -19.91 17.56
CA GLU A 239 17.50 -20.23 16.81
C GLU A 239 17.90 -19.09 15.87
N THR A 240 19.17 -19.08 15.44
CA THR A 240 19.64 -18.22 14.34
C THR A 240 19.77 -19.07 13.07
N ARG A 241 19.05 -18.69 12.01
CA ARG A 241 19.09 -19.36 10.71
C ARG A 241 19.24 -18.33 9.59
N GLN A 242 20.30 -18.47 8.79
CA GLN A 242 20.62 -17.53 7.70
C GLN A 242 20.68 -16.05 8.15
N ASP A 243 21.30 -15.83 9.31
CA ASP A 243 21.44 -14.52 9.98
C ASP A 243 20.14 -13.89 10.51
N ALA A 244 19.00 -14.62 10.47
CA ALA A 244 17.71 -14.20 11.02
C ALA A 244 17.32 -15.06 12.23
N LEU A 245 16.47 -14.52 13.13
CA LEU A 245 15.90 -15.28 14.23
C LEU A 245 14.74 -16.14 13.74
N GLN A 246 14.66 -17.36 14.21
CA GLN A 246 13.59 -18.31 13.95
C GLN A 246 13.23 -19.05 15.25
N ILE A 247 11.93 -19.29 15.47
CA ILE A 247 11.49 -20.18 16.56
C ILE A 247 11.30 -21.58 15.99
N GLU A 248 12.02 -22.57 16.53
CA GLU A 248 11.71 -23.99 16.32
C GLU A 248 10.54 -24.34 17.25
N VAL A 249 9.39 -24.65 16.65
CA VAL A 249 8.11 -24.77 17.36
C VAL A 249 8.01 -26.12 18.06
N ASP A 250 7.88 -26.08 19.39
CA ASP A 250 7.53 -27.25 20.21
C ASP A 250 6.02 -27.45 20.24
N SER A 251 5.27 -26.35 20.44
CA SER A 251 3.81 -26.34 20.41
C SER A 251 3.26 -25.04 19.84
N MET A 252 2.09 -25.11 19.18
CA MET A 252 1.35 -23.96 18.69
C MET A 252 -0.15 -24.24 18.85
N ALA A 253 -0.87 -23.27 19.39
CA ALA A 253 -2.31 -23.35 19.59
C ALA A 253 -2.99 -22.02 19.30
N GLU A 254 -4.22 -22.07 18.76
CA GLU A 254 -5.06 -20.90 18.57
C GLU A 254 -5.50 -20.33 19.93
N LEU A 255 -5.50 -19.02 20.04
CA LEU A 255 -6.00 -18.29 21.19
C LEU A 255 -7.50 -18.01 21.01
N GLU A 256 -8.28 -18.31 22.02
CA GLU A 256 -9.73 -18.10 22.02
C GLU A 256 -10.18 -17.17 23.17
N GLY A 257 -11.41 -16.72 23.08
CA GLY A 257 -12.12 -16.03 24.16
C GLY A 257 -11.49 -14.70 24.60
N GLU A 258 -11.29 -14.53 25.91
CA GLU A 258 -10.75 -13.31 26.50
C GLU A 258 -9.26 -13.13 26.16
N ARG A 259 -8.49 -14.21 26.14
CA ARG A 259 -7.07 -14.17 25.81
C ARG A 259 -6.81 -13.67 24.38
N ALA A 260 -7.58 -14.15 23.42
CA ALA A 260 -7.50 -13.65 22.04
C ALA A 260 -7.79 -12.14 21.95
N ARG A 261 -8.79 -11.66 22.69
CA ARG A 261 -9.10 -10.21 22.74
C ARG A 261 -7.95 -9.41 23.32
N THR A 262 -7.46 -9.79 24.51
CA THR A 262 -6.35 -9.10 25.16
C THR A 262 -5.10 -9.08 24.30
N THR A 263 -4.79 -10.18 23.61
CA THR A 263 -3.65 -10.25 22.70
C THR A 263 -3.84 -9.35 21.48
N ARG A 264 -5.06 -9.31 20.92
CA ARG A 264 -5.41 -8.44 19.79
C ARG A 264 -5.29 -6.96 20.17
N ASP A 265 -5.92 -6.55 21.29
CA ASP A 265 -5.87 -5.19 21.78
C ASP A 265 -4.43 -4.74 22.02
N ARG A 266 -3.60 -5.60 22.62
CA ARG A 266 -2.17 -5.35 22.83
C ARG A 266 -1.39 -5.16 21.52
N ILE A 267 -1.67 -5.98 20.50
CA ILE A 267 -1.05 -5.86 19.18
C ILE A 267 -1.48 -4.55 18.52
N ASP A 268 -2.78 -4.24 18.56
CA ASP A 268 -3.34 -3.02 17.99
C ASP A 268 -2.76 -1.75 18.60
N ASP A 269 -2.60 -1.70 19.93
CA ASP A 269 -1.97 -0.58 20.64
C ASP A 269 -0.52 -0.36 20.19
N VAL A 270 0.25 -1.44 20.10
CA VAL A 270 1.66 -1.37 19.64
C VAL A 270 1.74 -0.95 18.16
N LEU A 271 0.87 -1.49 17.32
CA LEU A 271 0.81 -1.11 15.91
C LEU A 271 0.40 0.35 15.74
N ALA A 272 -0.56 0.85 16.53
CA ALA A 272 -0.97 2.24 16.54
C ALA A 272 0.20 3.17 16.89
N GLU A 273 0.93 2.88 17.98
CA GLU A 273 2.11 3.66 18.37
C GLU A 273 3.21 3.66 17.28
N ARG A 274 3.55 2.49 16.74
CA ARG A 274 4.64 2.34 15.77
C ARG A 274 4.31 2.86 14.37
N SER A 275 3.04 2.94 14.03
CA SER A 275 2.59 3.48 12.74
C SER A 275 2.55 4.99 12.69
N GLU A 276 2.63 5.69 13.83
CA GLU A 276 2.66 7.16 13.83
C GLU A 276 3.83 7.68 13.00
N PRO A 277 3.58 8.55 12.01
CA PRO A 277 4.63 9.26 11.29
C PRO A 277 5.44 10.15 12.22
N ALA A 278 6.67 10.48 11.82
CA ALA A 278 7.47 11.47 12.53
C ALA A 278 6.80 12.84 12.45
N ASP A 279 6.90 13.62 13.53
CA ASP A 279 6.50 15.03 13.55
C ASP A 279 7.62 15.85 12.89
N ILE A 280 7.45 16.15 11.60
CA ILE A 280 8.40 16.89 10.77
C ILE A 280 7.72 18.15 10.22
N ASP A 281 8.51 19.21 10.01
CA ASP A 281 8.03 20.41 9.36
C ASP A 281 7.70 20.14 7.87
N PRO A 282 6.69 20.80 7.27
CA PRO A 282 6.43 20.69 5.84
C PRO A 282 7.65 21.17 5.04
N LEU A 283 7.86 20.61 3.84
CA LEU A 283 8.98 20.96 2.96
C LEU A 283 8.99 22.47 2.63
N ILE A 284 7.80 23.03 2.44
CA ILE A 284 7.58 24.49 2.30
C ILE A 284 6.34 24.91 3.09
N GLU A 285 6.37 26.11 3.66
CA GLU A 285 5.17 26.73 4.23
C GLU A 285 4.23 27.18 3.10
N TRP A 286 3.06 26.53 3.00
CA TRP A 286 2.05 26.83 1.99
C TRP A 286 0.64 26.59 2.53
N GLU A 287 -0.13 27.68 2.74
CA GLU A 287 -1.44 27.65 3.41
C GLU A 287 -2.44 26.72 2.70
N ALA A 288 -2.44 26.70 1.35
CA ALA A 288 -3.31 25.83 0.57
C ALA A 288 -3.01 24.33 0.75
N PHE A 289 -1.81 23.99 1.22
CA PHE A 289 -1.36 22.61 1.39
C PHE A 289 -1.63 22.05 2.80
N GLU A 290 -1.84 22.92 3.81
CA GLU A 290 -2.01 22.49 5.21
C GLU A 290 -3.14 21.45 5.40
N PRO A 291 -4.37 21.64 4.87
CA PRO A 291 -5.44 20.66 5.06
C PRO A 291 -5.17 19.34 4.31
N ILE A 292 -4.48 19.40 3.17
CA ILE A 292 -4.08 18.22 2.40
C ILE A 292 -3.05 17.39 3.21
N ARG A 293 -2.13 18.08 3.89
CA ARG A 293 -1.08 17.44 4.68
C ARG A 293 -1.63 16.63 5.84
N ASP A 294 -2.71 17.07 6.48
CA ASP A 294 -3.36 16.31 7.55
C ASP A 294 -3.83 14.93 7.08
N ASP A 295 -4.38 14.85 5.87
CA ASP A 295 -4.79 13.58 5.28
C ASP A 295 -3.59 12.77 4.76
N LEU A 296 -2.52 13.40 4.29
CA LEU A 296 -1.27 12.71 3.98
C LEU A 296 -0.64 12.06 5.23
N ILE A 297 -0.74 12.70 6.39
CA ILE A 297 -0.33 12.11 7.69
C ILE A 297 -1.15 10.85 7.99
N ALA A 298 -2.47 10.89 7.76
CA ALA A 298 -3.33 9.72 7.94
C ALA A 298 -2.99 8.59 6.95
N VAL A 299 -2.70 8.93 5.69
CA VAL A 299 -2.25 7.97 4.67
C VAL A 299 -0.88 7.37 5.05
N ALA A 300 0.09 8.18 5.48
CA ALA A 300 1.40 7.71 5.93
C ALA A 300 1.26 6.71 7.10
N ARG A 301 0.43 7.05 8.11
CA ARG A 301 0.10 6.15 9.22
C ARG A 301 -0.48 4.83 8.72
N ARG A 302 -1.41 4.87 7.79
CA ARG A 302 -2.04 3.67 7.23
C ARG A 302 -1.05 2.80 6.45
N LEU A 303 -0.16 3.41 5.65
CA LEU A 303 0.87 2.69 4.90
C LEU A 303 1.91 2.06 5.84
N ARG A 304 2.40 2.80 6.85
CA ARG A 304 3.31 2.27 7.86
C ARG A 304 2.68 1.10 8.62
N ARG A 305 1.41 1.24 9.05
CA ARG A 305 0.66 0.16 9.69
C ARG A 305 0.56 -1.07 8.78
N THR A 306 0.29 -0.88 7.50
CA THR A 306 0.21 -1.95 6.50
C THR A 306 1.50 -2.78 6.42
N VAL A 307 2.65 -2.11 6.45
CA VAL A 307 3.98 -2.76 6.49
C VAL A 307 4.16 -3.53 7.81
N LEU A 308 3.83 -2.93 8.94
CA LEU A 308 3.93 -3.56 10.28
C LEU A 308 3.03 -4.79 10.41
N GLU A 309 1.85 -4.79 9.77
CA GLU A 309 0.92 -5.93 9.69
C GLU A 309 1.38 -7.04 8.74
N GLY A 310 2.54 -6.89 8.08
CA GLY A 310 3.04 -7.83 7.08
C GLY A 310 2.19 -7.92 5.81
N ARG A 311 1.34 -6.93 5.55
CA ARG A 311 0.50 -6.86 4.35
C ARG A 311 1.28 -6.23 3.20
N PRO A 312 1.33 -6.85 2.00
CA PRO A 312 1.96 -6.24 0.82
C PRO A 312 1.25 -4.97 0.37
N ILE A 313 1.99 -4.07 -0.26
CA ILE A 313 1.46 -2.87 -0.92
C ILE A 313 1.64 -3.02 -2.43
N ARG A 314 0.57 -2.78 -3.18
CA ARG A 314 0.58 -2.69 -4.64
C ARG A 314 0.34 -1.24 -5.02
N ALA A 315 1.35 -0.57 -5.58
CA ALA A 315 1.21 0.80 -6.07
C ALA A 315 0.96 0.82 -7.59
N ARG A 316 0.03 1.66 -8.01
CA ARG A 316 -0.22 2.03 -9.39
C ARG A 316 -0.08 3.54 -9.53
N HIS A 317 0.49 4.00 -10.62
CA HIS A 317 0.66 5.43 -10.89
C HIS A 317 0.53 5.73 -12.38
N HIS A 318 0.19 6.98 -12.73
CA HIS A 318 0.20 7.43 -14.11
C HIS A 318 1.62 7.33 -14.71
N ALA A 319 1.71 7.05 -16.01
CA ALA A 319 2.99 6.80 -16.68
C ALA A 319 3.55 8.07 -17.33
N ASP A 320 3.67 9.16 -16.57
CA ASP A 320 4.26 10.43 -17.00
C ASP A 320 5.22 11.01 -15.95
N GLY A 321 5.65 12.26 -16.14
CA GLY A 321 6.63 12.89 -15.27
C GLY A 321 6.13 13.10 -13.84
N ASP A 322 4.87 13.56 -13.66
CA ASP A 322 4.29 13.76 -12.32
C ASP A 322 4.05 12.43 -11.60
N GLY A 323 3.43 11.45 -12.28
CA GLY A 323 3.20 10.13 -11.72
C GLY A 323 4.49 9.39 -11.33
N MET A 324 5.60 9.61 -12.06
CA MET A 324 6.92 9.10 -11.65
C MET A 324 7.46 9.83 -10.43
N CYS A 325 7.36 11.17 -10.39
CA CYS A 325 7.74 11.98 -9.24
C CYS A 325 6.89 11.70 -8.00
N ALA A 326 5.65 11.25 -8.16
CA ALA A 326 4.80 10.79 -7.09
C ALA A 326 5.22 9.41 -6.55
N ALA A 327 5.44 8.46 -7.46
CA ALA A 327 5.56 7.06 -7.09
C ALA A 327 6.96 6.65 -6.61
N ILE A 328 8.04 7.26 -7.13
CA ILE A 328 9.41 6.85 -6.79
C ILE A 328 9.81 7.25 -5.36
N PRO A 329 9.56 8.49 -4.88
CA PRO A 329 9.82 8.85 -3.49
C PRO A 329 9.08 7.95 -2.50
N VAL A 330 7.79 7.67 -2.75
CA VAL A 330 6.98 6.79 -1.91
C VAL A 330 7.51 5.35 -1.93
N GLN A 331 7.94 4.85 -3.11
CA GLN A 331 8.61 3.55 -3.20
C GLN A 331 9.88 3.52 -2.36
N TYR A 332 10.73 4.53 -2.47
CA TYR A 332 12.01 4.60 -1.76
C TYR A 332 11.79 4.61 -0.24
N ALA A 333 10.89 5.45 0.25
CA ALA A 333 10.52 5.51 1.67
C ALA A 333 9.94 4.19 2.19
N LEU A 334 8.99 3.59 1.47
CA LEU A 334 8.39 2.32 1.85
C LEU A 334 9.39 1.17 1.85
N GLU A 335 10.28 1.11 0.85
CA GLU A 335 11.30 0.06 0.80
C GLU A 335 12.31 0.16 1.96
N ASN A 336 12.69 1.38 2.37
CA ASN A 336 13.53 1.60 3.54
C ASN A 336 12.81 1.14 4.81
N PHE A 337 11.55 1.56 4.99
CA PHE A 337 10.75 1.15 6.13
C PHE A 337 10.51 -0.38 6.15
N ILE A 338 10.27 -1.01 5.00
CA ILE A 338 10.17 -2.48 4.91
C ILE A 338 11.48 -3.16 5.34
N ARG A 339 12.64 -2.64 4.95
CA ARG A 339 13.95 -3.19 5.37
C ARG A 339 14.21 -3.05 6.87
N GLU A 340 13.62 -2.04 7.52
CA GLU A 340 13.68 -1.89 8.98
C GLU A 340 12.83 -2.95 9.70
N ILE A 341 11.67 -3.29 9.15
CA ILE A 341 10.66 -4.13 9.80
C ILE A 341 10.81 -5.61 9.48
N HIS A 342 11.11 -5.94 8.22
CA HIS A 342 11.13 -7.30 7.72
C HIS A 342 12.56 -7.78 7.47
N GLU A 343 12.84 -8.99 7.91
CA GLU A 343 14.13 -9.64 7.69
C GLU A 343 14.28 -10.13 6.23
N GLY A 344 15.52 -10.13 5.74
CA GLY A 344 15.87 -10.57 4.41
C GLY A 344 16.13 -9.44 3.41
N ALA A 345 17.18 -9.57 2.63
CA ALA A 345 17.57 -8.55 1.63
C ALA A 345 16.55 -8.38 0.50
N ASP A 346 15.68 -9.36 0.30
CA ASP A 346 14.62 -9.38 -0.71
C ASP A 346 13.24 -9.01 -0.15
N ALA A 347 13.13 -8.65 1.13
CA ALA A 347 11.88 -8.26 1.78
C ALA A 347 11.11 -7.16 1.00
N PRO A 348 11.75 -6.08 0.50
CA PRO A 348 11.03 -5.08 -0.28
C PRO A 348 10.33 -5.66 -1.52
N GLN A 349 10.94 -6.63 -2.20
CA GLN A 349 10.37 -7.24 -3.40
C GLN A 349 9.11 -8.08 -3.11
N HIS A 350 9.00 -8.60 -1.88
CA HIS A 350 7.84 -9.38 -1.45
C HIS A 350 6.72 -8.50 -0.92
N HIS A 351 7.05 -7.36 -0.27
CA HIS A 351 6.09 -6.49 0.40
C HIS A 351 5.68 -5.25 -0.41
N PHE A 352 6.45 -4.87 -1.42
CA PHE A 352 6.11 -3.73 -2.26
C PHE A 352 6.25 -4.04 -3.75
N LYS A 353 5.33 -3.55 -4.56
CA LYS A 353 5.48 -3.54 -6.01
C LYS A 353 4.74 -2.37 -6.63
N ARG A 354 5.45 -1.60 -7.46
CA ARG A 354 4.94 -0.51 -8.25
C ARG A 354 4.83 -0.89 -9.72
N LEU A 355 3.77 -0.45 -10.39
CA LEU A 355 3.62 -0.56 -11.84
C LEU A 355 2.90 0.69 -12.38
N PRO A 356 3.36 1.26 -13.50
CA PRO A 356 2.66 2.36 -14.14
C PRO A 356 1.38 1.89 -14.83
N SER A 357 0.36 2.75 -14.83
CA SER A 357 -0.89 2.63 -15.59
C SER A 357 -0.78 3.40 -16.90
N LYS A 358 -1.59 3.05 -17.91
CA LYS A 358 -1.57 3.70 -19.24
C LYS A 358 -2.34 4.99 -19.28
N ALA A 359 -3.29 5.13 -18.38
CA ALA A 359 -4.21 6.24 -18.29
C ALA A 359 -4.26 6.73 -16.85
N PRO A 360 -4.73 7.94 -16.57
CA PRO A 360 -4.92 8.43 -15.20
C PRO A 360 -6.12 7.77 -14.51
N TYR A 361 -6.36 6.50 -14.77
CA TYR A 361 -7.36 5.65 -14.12
C TYR A 361 -7.00 4.16 -14.20
N TYR A 362 -7.60 3.35 -13.34
CA TYR A 362 -7.31 1.93 -13.16
C TYR A 362 -8.15 1.06 -14.07
N GLU A 363 -7.57 0.63 -15.19
CA GLU A 363 -8.28 -0.17 -16.19
C GLU A 363 -8.52 -1.62 -15.73
N MET A 364 -9.58 -2.25 -16.28
CA MET A 364 -9.90 -3.66 -16.00
C MET A 364 -8.77 -4.63 -16.36
N GLU A 365 -7.92 -4.29 -17.33
CA GLU A 365 -6.72 -5.07 -17.66
C GLU A 365 -5.73 -5.06 -16.49
N ASP A 366 -5.51 -3.90 -15.89
CA ASP A 366 -4.55 -3.71 -14.79
C ASP A 366 -5.04 -4.39 -13.51
N VAL A 367 -6.30 -4.19 -13.10
CA VAL A 367 -6.85 -4.84 -11.91
C VAL A 367 -6.88 -6.36 -12.04
N THR A 368 -7.23 -6.88 -13.22
CA THR A 368 -7.24 -8.33 -13.46
C THR A 368 -5.85 -8.94 -13.31
N ARG A 369 -4.83 -8.24 -13.84
CA ARG A 369 -3.43 -8.67 -13.72
C ARG A 369 -2.95 -8.62 -12.28
N ASP A 370 -3.23 -7.53 -11.56
CA ASP A 370 -2.81 -7.34 -10.18
C ASP A 370 -3.50 -8.33 -9.24
N LEU A 371 -4.79 -8.54 -9.40
CA LEU A 371 -5.55 -9.51 -8.64
C LEU A 371 -5.06 -10.94 -8.87
N ASN A 372 -4.82 -11.33 -10.14
CA ASN A 372 -4.25 -12.63 -10.45
C ASN A 372 -2.87 -12.83 -9.80
N PHE A 373 -2.04 -11.79 -9.80
CA PHE A 373 -0.73 -11.84 -9.12
C PHE A 373 -0.89 -11.95 -7.59
N ALA A 374 -1.78 -11.17 -6.99
CA ALA A 374 -2.04 -11.19 -5.55
C ALA A 374 -2.59 -12.53 -5.07
N LEU A 375 -3.58 -13.10 -5.78
CA LEU A 375 -4.13 -14.43 -5.50
C LEU A 375 -3.08 -15.53 -5.67
N GLY A 376 -2.22 -15.42 -6.69
CA GLY A 376 -1.10 -16.31 -6.90
C GLY A 376 -0.05 -16.21 -5.77
N GLY A 377 0.21 -15.01 -5.25
CA GLY A 377 1.07 -14.77 -4.07
C GLY A 377 0.49 -15.41 -2.82
N ARG A 378 -0.80 -15.19 -2.54
CA ARG A 378 -1.51 -15.82 -1.43
C ARG A 378 -1.45 -17.35 -1.53
N ALA A 379 -1.75 -17.92 -2.68
CA ALA A 379 -1.76 -19.36 -2.86
C ALA A 379 -0.36 -20.01 -2.72
N ARG A 380 0.72 -19.35 -3.17
CA ARG A 380 2.08 -19.91 -3.17
C ARG A 380 2.89 -19.57 -1.93
N HIS A 381 2.65 -18.41 -1.35
CA HIS A 381 3.47 -17.86 -0.26
C HIS A 381 2.68 -17.63 1.03
N GLY A 382 1.36 -17.86 1.03
CA GLY A 382 0.50 -17.61 2.18
C GLY A 382 0.47 -16.16 2.64
N GLN A 383 0.68 -15.20 1.73
CA GLN A 383 0.67 -13.77 2.05
C GLN A 383 -0.76 -13.24 2.16
N LYS A 384 -0.94 -12.19 2.98
CA LYS A 384 -2.17 -11.37 2.97
C LYS A 384 -2.38 -10.78 1.57
N LEU A 385 -3.63 -10.51 1.19
CA LEU A 385 -3.91 -9.73 -0.02
C LEU A 385 -3.41 -8.29 0.17
N PRO A 386 -2.92 -7.62 -0.89
CA PRO A 386 -2.27 -6.33 -0.76
C PRO A 386 -3.24 -5.21 -0.39
N LEU A 387 -2.69 -4.07 0.08
CA LEU A 387 -3.32 -2.77 -0.03
C LEU A 387 -3.00 -2.21 -1.42
N LEU A 388 -4.00 -1.67 -2.13
CA LEU A 388 -3.81 -0.93 -3.37
C LEU A 388 -3.56 0.55 -3.05
N LEU A 389 -2.47 1.10 -3.57
CA LEU A 389 -2.10 2.50 -3.49
C LEU A 389 -2.11 3.10 -4.90
N MET A 390 -3.03 4.02 -5.14
CA MET A 390 -3.14 4.76 -6.39
C MET A 390 -2.46 6.11 -6.23
N LEU A 391 -1.56 6.44 -7.16
CA LEU A 391 -0.79 7.69 -7.15
C LEU A 391 -0.91 8.35 -8.52
N ASP A 392 -1.36 9.60 -8.56
CA ASP A 392 -1.58 10.32 -9.80
C ASP A 392 -2.59 9.64 -10.74
N ASN A 393 -3.54 8.98 -10.15
CA ASN A 393 -4.69 8.34 -10.79
C ASN A 393 -5.68 7.83 -9.73
N GLY A 394 -6.85 7.39 -10.16
CA GLY A 394 -7.75 6.64 -9.30
C GLY A 394 -8.88 7.44 -8.65
N SER A 395 -9.13 8.68 -9.11
CA SER A 395 -10.17 9.57 -8.55
C SER A 395 -11.45 9.65 -9.39
N THR A 396 -11.58 8.87 -10.46
CA THR A 396 -12.63 9.08 -11.47
C THR A 396 -13.64 7.93 -11.56
N GLU A 397 -14.81 8.18 -12.16
CA GLU A 397 -15.84 7.15 -12.37
C GLU A 397 -15.31 5.95 -13.18
N GLU A 398 -14.31 6.15 -14.03
CA GLU A 398 -13.66 5.10 -14.80
C GLU A 398 -12.96 4.04 -13.92
N ASP A 399 -12.57 4.38 -12.69
CA ASP A 399 -11.95 3.48 -11.72
C ASP A 399 -12.94 2.52 -11.05
N VAL A 400 -14.21 2.90 -10.98
CA VAL A 400 -15.27 2.20 -10.25
C VAL A 400 -15.42 0.72 -10.62
N PRO A 401 -15.37 0.30 -11.89
CA PRO A 401 -15.45 -1.12 -12.25
C PRO A 401 -14.28 -1.94 -11.67
N ALA A 402 -13.07 -1.37 -11.66
CA ALA A 402 -11.88 -1.99 -11.11
C ALA A 402 -11.95 -2.09 -9.58
N TYR A 403 -12.36 -1.03 -8.92
CA TYR A 403 -12.53 -0.98 -7.46
C TYR A 403 -13.58 -1.97 -6.95
N LYS A 404 -14.73 -2.06 -7.62
CA LYS A 404 -15.75 -3.07 -7.32
C LYS A 404 -15.24 -4.51 -7.47
N ASN A 405 -14.32 -4.75 -8.41
CA ASN A 405 -13.68 -6.05 -8.55
C ASN A 405 -12.81 -6.38 -7.31
N LEU A 406 -12.03 -5.41 -6.82
CA LEU A 406 -11.20 -5.57 -5.62
C LEU A 406 -12.03 -5.70 -4.34
N ALA A 407 -13.17 -5.02 -4.24
CA ALA A 407 -14.07 -5.08 -3.10
C ALA A 407 -14.59 -6.50 -2.82
N HIS A 408 -14.69 -7.38 -3.82
CA HIS A 408 -15.03 -8.79 -3.62
C HIS A 408 -13.97 -9.59 -2.84
N TYR A 409 -12.81 -9.01 -2.63
CA TYR A 409 -11.68 -9.63 -1.94
C TYR A 409 -11.25 -8.84 -0.71
N ASP A 410 -12.03 -7.85 -0.29
CA ASP A 410 -11.74 -6.96 0.84
C ASP A 410 -10.34 -6.32 0.74
N ILE A 411 -9.94 -5.95 -0.48
CA ILE A 411 -8.66 -5.27 -0.73
C ILE A 411 -8.85 -3.78 -0.46
N PRO A 412 -8.15 -3.22 0.54
CA PRO A 412 -8.23 -1.80 0.86
C PRO A 412 -7.56 -0.94 -0.24
N ILE A 413 -8.13 0.24 -0.50
CA ILE A 413 -7.72 1.12 -1.58
C ILE A 413 -7.48 2.53 -1.03
N ILE A 414 -6.30 3.09 -1.32
CA ILE A 414 -5.94 4.49 -1.02
C ILE A 414 -5.60 5.19 -2.33
N THR A 415 -6.10 6.41 -2.50
CA THR A 415 -5.82 7.25 -3.67
C THR A 415 -5.24 8.59 -3.22
N VAL A 416 -4.11 8.98 -3.85
CA VAL A 416 -3.52 10.32 -3.79
C VAL A 416 -3.37 10.80 -5.23
N ASP A 417 -4.17 11.79 -5.61
CA ASP A 417 -4.33 12.19 -7.01
C ASP A 417 -4.66 13.69 -7.11
N HIS A 418 -4.44 14.30 -8.27
CA HIS A 418 -4.78 15.68 -8.55
C HIS A 418 -5.68 15.87 -9.79
N HIS A 419 -6.05 14.79 -10.44
CA HIS A 419 -7.03 14.82 -11.53
C HIS A 419 -8.41 15.22 -10.98
N HIS A 420 -9.27 15.77 -11.86
CA HIS A 420 -10.61 16.17 -11.44
C HIS A 420 -11.39 14.97 -10.93
N PRO A 421 -11.79 14.93 -9.63
CA PRO A 421 -12.35 13.73 -9.03
C PRO A 421 -13.86 13.62 -9.22
N ASP A 422 -14.35 12.37 -9.12
CA ASP A 422 -15.78 12.02 -9.01
C ASP A 422 -16.06 11.41 -7.63
N PRO A 423 -16.01 12.18 -6.53
CA PRO A 423 -16.04 11.65 -5.17
C PRO A 423 -17.34 10.90 -4.86
N GLU A 424 -18.49 11.28 -5.43
CA GLU A 424 -19.75 10.54 -5.25
C GLU A 424 -19.68 9.10 -5.78
N ALA A 425 -18.83 8.86 -6.80
CA ALA A 425 -18.65 7.55 -7.41
C ALA A 425 -17.57 6.71 -6.72
N VAL A 426 -16.44 7.30 -6.32
CA VAL A 426 -15.26 6.57 -5.86
C VAL A 426 -15.13 6.47 -4.34
N ASP A 427 -15.47 7.53 -3.58
CA ASP A 427 -15.29 7.56 -2.12
C ASP A 427 -15.92 6.38 -1.37
N PRO A 428 -17.12 5.87 -1.77
CA PRO A 428 -17.69 4.71 -1.12
C PRO A 428 -16.87 3.42 -1.25
N LEU A 429 -15.84 3.40 -2.13
CA LEU A 429 -14.98 2.27 -2.44
C LEU A 429 -13.54 2.44 -1.94
N LEU A 430 -13.21 3.62 -1.41
CA LEU A 430 -11.86 3.99 -0.97
C LEU A 430 -11.76 3.99 0.56
N ASP A 431 -10.64 3.57 1.09
CA ASP A 431 -10.28 3.74 2.50
C ASP A 431 -9.77 5.17 2.79
N ALA A 432 -9.12 5.80 1.81
CA ALA A 432 -8.71 7.18 1.86
C ALA A 432 -8.61 7.79 0.46
N HIS A 433 -9.03 9.05 0.32
CA HIS A 433 -8.98 9.82 -0.91
C HIS A 433 -8.36 11.19 -0.63
N VAL A 434 -7.15 11.43 -1.13
CA VAL A 434 -6.46 12.71 -1.04
C VAL A 434 -6.43 13.34 -2.43
N ASN A 435 -7.10 14.47 -2.58
CA ASN A 435 -7.15 15.18 -3.85
C ASN A 435 -7.38 16.68 -3.58
N PRO A 436 -6.59 17.61 -4.17
CA PRO A 436 -6.70 19.04 -3.93
C PRO A 436 -8.10 19.61 -4.11
N TYR A 437 -8.87 19.10 -5.05
CA TYR A 437 -10.25 19.55 -5.30
C TYR A 437 -11.19 19.33 -4.10
N LEU A 438 -10.91 18.38 -3.24
CA LEU A 438 -11.72 18.13 -2.03
C LEU A 438 -11.54 19.23 -0.97
N TYR A 439 -10.49 20.04 -1.11
CA TYR A 439 -10.17 21.15 -0.20
C TYR A 439 -10.42 22.53 -0.84
N GLY A 440 -11.00 22.56 -2.05
CA GLY A 440 -11.27 23.80 -2.77
C GLY A 440 -10.09 24.34 -3.58
N GLU A 441 -9.04 23.55 -3.68
CA GLU A 441 -7.89 23.78 -4.55
C GLU A 441 -8.08 23.11 -5.91
N ASP A 442 -7.06 23.04 -6.74
CA ASP A 442 -7.16 22.44 -8.08
C ASP A 442 -5.88 21.70 -8.50
N TYR A 443 -5.85 21.23 -9.75
CA TYR A 443 -4.77 20.47 -10.38
C TYR A 443 -3.37 21.10 -10.29
N ARG A 444 -3.24 22.37 -9.91
CA ARG A 444 -1.93 23.03 -9.78
C ARG A 444 -1.10 22.51 -8.63
N ILE A 445 -1.74 21.90 -7.62
CA ILE A 445 -1.05 21.07 -6.62
C ILE A 445 -0.90 19.69 -7.21
N THR A 446 0.29 19.38 -7.74
CA THR A 446 0.53 18.09 -8.44
C THR A 446 0.68 16.94 -7.46
N THR A 447 0.45 15.71 -7.94
CA THR A 447 0.58 14.51 -7.11
C THR A 447 2.02 14.31 -6.63
N GLY A 448 3.02 14.65 -7.45
CA GLY A 448 4.42 14.58 -7.04
C GLY A 448 4.75 15.50 -5.86
N MET A 449 4.17 16.72 -5.79
CA MET A 449 4.31 17.60 -4.62
C MET A 449 3.75 16.95 -3.35
N MET A 450 2.56 16.34 -3.43
CA MET A 450 1.93 15.65 -2.31
C MET A 450 2.70 14.39 -1.89
N CYS A 451 3.18 13.63 -2.85
CA CYS A 451 3.84 12.35 -2.60
C CYS A 451 5.27 12.47 -2.09
N VAL A 452 5.97 13.57 -2.36
CA VAL A 452 7.24 13.86 -1.69
C VAL A 452 7.01 14.09 -0.21
N GLU A 453 5.98 14.87 0.17
CA GLU A 453 5.62 15.05 1.59
C GLU A 453 5.18 13.72 2.22
N LEU A 454 4.40 12.91 1.52
CA LEU A 454 4.02 11.57 1.97
C LEU A 454 5.25 10.67 2.21
N ALA A 455 6.23 10.70 1.31
CA ALA A 455 7.47 9.92 1.45
C ALA A 455 8.26 10.33 2.70
N ARG A 456 8.42 11.64 2.94
CA ARG A 456 9.07 12.20 4.13
C ARG A 456 8.36 11.79 5.43
N LEU A 457 7.02 11.74 5.42
CA LEU A 457 6.21 11.27 6.55
C LEU A 457 6.37 9.77 6.80
N ILE A 458 6.57 8.96 5.76
CA ILE A 458 6.83 7.52 5.88
C ILE A 458 8.23 7.26 6.43
N ASP A 459 9.25 7.91 5.86
CA ASP A 459 10.66 7.77 6.23
C ASP A 459 11.36 9.15 6.26
N PRO A 460 11.49 9.79 7.42
CA PRO A 460 12.12 11.10 7.51
C PRO A 460 13.64 11.09 7.26
N THR A 461 14.27 9.93 7.10
CA THR A 461 15.72 9.84 6.88
C THR A 461 16.13 10.18 5.45
N ILE A 462 15.16 10.26 4.52
CA ILE A 462 15.38 10.56 3.10
C ILE A 462 15.14 12.02 2.74
N ASP A 463 14.97 12.90 3.73
CA ASP A 463 14.54 14.29 3.55
C ASP A 463 15.39 15.06 2.53
N ASP A 464 16.70 15.08 2.73
CA ASP A 464 17.65 15.82 1.91
C ASP A 464 17.76 15.30 0.44
N GLU A 465 17.24 14.11 0.13
CA GLU A 465 17.35 13.51 -1.22
C GLU A 465 16.18 13.87 -2.15
N LEU A 466 15.12 14.52 -1.62
CA LEU A 466 13.85 14.70 -2.33
C LEU A 466 13.54 16.15 -2.74
N ASP A 467 14.34 17.13 -2.32
CA ASP A 467 14.03 18.55 -2.37
C ASP A 467 13.80 19.11 -3.77
N HIS A 468 14.40 18.52 -4.80
CA HIS A 468 14.24 18.96 -6.19
C HIS A 468 13.00 18.36 -6.89
N ILE A 469 12.48 17.24 -6.38
CA ILE A 469 11.43 16.45 -7.05
C ILE A 469 10.10 17.21 -7.21
N PRO A 470 9.61 17.97 -6.20
CA PRO A 470 8.37 18.76 -6.37
C PRO A 470 8.47 19.80 -7.50
N ALA A 471 9.67 20.32 -7.74
CA ALA A 471 9.91 21.22 -8.87
C ALA A 471 9.84 20.49 -10.21
N VAL A 472 10.42 19.26 -10.28
CA VAL A 472 10.33 18.39 -11.47
C VAL A 472 8.88 18.03 -11.77
N ALA A 473 8.13 17.58 -10.76
CA ALA A 473 6.71 17.25 -10.87
C ALA A 473 5.89 18.44 -11.40
N GLY A 474 6.03 19.59 -10.74
CA GLY A 474 5.28 20.79 -11.12
C GLY A 474 5.62 21.30 -12.52
N LEU A 475 6.89 21.24 -12.96
CA LEU A 475 7.24 21.66 -14.33
C LEU A 475 6.81 20.62 -15.38
N SER A 476 6.86 19.32 -15.06
CA SER A 476 6.38 18.26 -15.95
C SER A 476 4.90 18.44 -16.25
N ASP A 477 4.12 18.78 -15.23
CA ASP A 477 2.67 18.98 -15.35
C ASP A 477 2.26 20.44 -15.59
N ARG A 478 3.25 21.31 -15.85
CA ARG A 478 3.03 22.74 -16.14
C ARG A 478 2.23 23.47 -15.06
N SER A 479 2.43 23.10 -13.82
CA SER A 479 1.78 23.72 -12.68
C SER A 479 2.07 25.24 -12.63
N LYS A 480 1.03 26.00 -12.37
CA LYS A 480 1.07 27.44 -12.10
C LYS A 480 0.80 27.75 -10.62
N ALA A 481 1.05 26.78 -9.73
CA ALA A 481 0.94 27.00 -8.31
C ALA A 481 1.86 28.14 -7.85
N GLU A 482 1.41 28.96 -6.92
CA GLU A 482 2.23 30.03 -6.33
C GLU A 482 3.49 29.47 -5.64
N ALA A 483 3.40 28.24 -5.14
CA ALA A 483 4.49 27.53 -4.49
C ALA A 483 5.64 27.14 -5.43
N MET A 484 5.45 27.15 -6.76
CA MET A 484 6.48 26.73 -7.72
C MET A 484 7.79 27.49 -7.57
N SER A 485 7.74 28.80 -7.23
CA SER A 485 8.94 29.57 -6.99
C SER A 485 9.74 29.10 -5.77
N LYS A 486 9.06 28.58 -4.74
CA LYS A 486 9.69 28.02 -3.54
C LYS A 486 10.33 26.66 -3.85
N TYR A 487 9.62 25.78 -4.56
CA TYR A 487 10.16 24.48 -4.98
C TYR A 487 11.37 24.63 -5.92
N LEU A 488 11.33 25.58 -6.86
CA LEU A 488 12.50 25.88 -7.69
C LEU A 488 13.69 26.41 -6.87
N SER A 489 13.43 27.20 -5.82
CA SER A 489 14.51 27.68 -4.94
C SER A 489 15.09 26.55 -4.10
N LEU A 490 14.30 25.55 -3.71
CA LEU A 490 14.79 24.34 -3.05
C LEU A 490 15.68 23.54 -4.02
N ALA A 491 15.22 23.29 -5.24
CA ALA A 491 16.01 22.61 -6.26
C ALA A 491 17.35 23.33 -6.54
N GLU A 492 17.34 24.69 -6.59
CA GLU A 492 18.56 25.47 -6.74
C GLU A 492 19.53 25.30 -5.56
N SER A 493 19.02 25.13 -4.33
CA SER A 493 19.87 24.88 -3.16
C SER A 493 20.58 23.54 -3.22
N GLU A 494 19.97 22.54 -3.89
CA GLU A 494 20.57 21.23 -4.15
C GLU A 494 21.43 21.19 -5.41
N GLY A 495 21.48 22.30 -6.17
CA GLY A 495 22.34 22.44 -7.34
C GLY A 495 21.65 22.27 -8.69
N TYR A 496 20.32 22.12 -8.70
CA TYR A 496 19.51 21.99 -9.92
C TYR A 496 18.93 23.36 -10.32
N ASP A 497 19.41 23.93 -11.40
CA ASP A 497 18.74 25.12 -11.94
C ASP A 497 17.43 24.75 -12.67
N ARG A 498 16.68 25.78 -13.09
CA ARG A 498 15.40 25.55 -13.80
C ARG A 498 15.56 24.72 -15.08
N SER A 499 16.71 24.78 -15.75
CA SER A 499 16.97 24.00 -16.96
C SER A 499 17.20 22.53 -16.62
N ASP A 500 17.98 22.27 -15.55
CA ASP A 500 18.22 20.92 -15.06
C ASP A 500 16.90 20.23 -14.67
N VAL A 501 16.02 20.93 -13.94
CA VAL A 501 14.72 20.44 -13.55
C VAL A 501 13.83 20.10 -14.77
N LEU A 502 13.85 20.92 -15.82
CA LEU A 502 13.14 20.65 -17.08
C LEU A 502 13.74 19.43 -17.81
N ASP A 503 15.06 19.32 -17.84
CA ASP A 503 15.76 18.21 -18.51
C ASP A 503 15.50 16.88 -17.79
N ILE A 504 15.42 16.86 -16.46
CA ILE A 504 15.00 15.69 -15.67
C ILE A 504 13.57 15.28 -16.07
N GLY A 505 12.62 16.22 -16.13
CA GLY A 505 11.25 15.95 -16.54
C GLY A 505 11.14 15.37 -17.96
N GLU A 506 11.87 15.96 -18.92
CA GLU A 506 11.90 15.44 -20.30
C GLU A 506 12.57 14.05 -20.39
N ALA A 507 13.60 13.80 -19.58
CA ALA A 507 14.26 12.48 -19.50
C ALA A 507 13.33 11.42 -18.89
N LEU A 508 12.53 11.77 -17.87
CA LEU A 508 11.52 10.89 -17.30
C LEU A 508 10.45 10.51 -18.31
N ASP A 509 9.85 11.48 -18.99
CA ASP A 509 8.85 11.23 -20.04
C ASP A 509 9.40 10.32 -21.14
N TYR A 510 10.64 10.57 -21.57
CA TYR A 510 11.29 9.75 -22.58
C TYR A 510 11.52 8.32 -22.08
N ALA A 511 12.02 8.16 -20.86
CA ALA A 511 12.24 6.86 -20.24
C ALA A 511 10.91 6.10 -20.05
N ALA A 512 9.88 6.75 -19.51
CA ALA A 512 8.54 6.17 -19.31
C ALA A 512 7.96 5.62 -20.62
N HIS A 513 8.07 6.38 -21.73
CA HIS A 513 7.60 5.93 -23.03
C HIS A 513 8.25 4.61 -23.48
N TRP A 514 9.55 4.44 -23.28
CA TRP A 514 10.28 3.25 -23.70
C TRP A 514 10.22 2.09 -22.71
N LEU A 515 9.97 2.35 -21.45
CA LEU A 515 9.70 1.32 -20.43
C LEU A 515 8.40 0.56 -20.69
N ARG A 516 7.48 1.13 -21.47
CA ARG A 516 6.24 0.45 -21.86
C ARG A 516 5.47 -0.14 -20.71
N TYR A 517 5.28 0.65 -19.64
CA TYR A 517 4.58 0.23 -18.41
C TYR A 517 5.33 -0.84 -17.61
N SER A 518 6.63 -0.97 -17.81
CA SER A 518 7.52 -1.72 -16.92
C SER A 518 7.96 -0.83 -15.76
N GLU A 519 8.30 -1.44 -14.64
CA GLU A 519 8.67 -0.76 -13.40
C GLU A 519 9.86 0.20 -13.55
N GLY A 520 10.91 -0.20 -14.28
CA GLY A 520 12.09 0.62 -14.60
C GLY A 520 12.87 1.14 -13.40
N LYS A 521 12.74 0.52 -12.22
CA LYS A 521 13.18 1.00 -10.91
C LYS A 521 14.53 1.72 -10.93
N THR A 522 15.61 1.01 -11.23
CA THR A 522 16.99 1.56 -11.18
C THR A 522 17.21 2.69 -12.19
N LEU A 523 16.66 2.55 -13.41
CA LEU A 523 16.79 3.58 -14.43
C LEU A 523 16.10 4.87 -14.02
N VAL A 524 14.88 4.77 -13.47
CA VAL A 524 14.11 5.95 -13.07
C VAL A 524 14.72 6.61 -11.84
N ASN A 525 15.24 5.83 -10.89
CA ASN A 525 15.99 6.35 -9.75
C ASN A 525 17.26 7.13 -10.22
N ASP A 526 18.02 6.58 -11.18
CA ASP A 526 19.18 7.26 -11.74
C ASP A 526 18.80 8.57 -12.47
N VAL A 527 17.62 8.65 -13.10
CA VAL A 527 17.12 9.88 -13.74
C VAL A 527 16.66 10.92 -12.72
N LEU A 528 16.05 10.47 -11.61
CA LEU A 528 15.57 11.35 -10.53
C LEU A 528 16.65 11.68 -9.49
N ASP A 529 17.86 11.12 -9.62
CA ASP A 529 18.96 11.23 -8.63
C ASP A 529 18.56 10.79 -7.20
N ILE A 530 17.72 9.77 -7.11
CA ILE A 530 17.32 9.15 -5.82
C ILE A 530 18.18 7.90 -5.60
N ASP A 531 18.87 7.82 -4.45
CA ASP A 531 19.77 6.70 -4.11
C ASP A 531 20.76 6.41 -5.26
N CYS A 532 21.21 7.47 -5.96
CA CYS A 532 22.13 7.36 -7.07
C CYS A 532 23.58 7.46 -6.56
N PRO A 533 24.36 6.36 -6.56
CA PRO A 533 25.73 6.38 -6.03
C PRO A 533 26.74 7.10 -6.94
N ASP A 534 26.34 7.54 -8.12
CA ASP A 534 27.19 8.15 -9.14
C ASP A 534 26.50 9.36 -9.79
N ALA A 535 26.68 10.55 -9.19
CA ALA A 535 26.15 11.81 -9.71
C ALA A 535 26.54 12.07 -11.18
N THR A 536 27.75 11.64 -11.59
CA THR A 536 28.18 11.77 -13.00
C THR A 536 27.33 10.91 -13.94
N ARG A 537 26.80 9.78 -13.45
CA ARG A 537 25.89 8.94 -14.23
C ARG A 537 24.53 9.62 -14.39
N HIS A 538 23.98 10.19 -13.33
CA HIS A 538 22.75 10.99 -13.36
C HIS A 538 22.86 12.10 -14.42
N GLU A 539 23.82 13.01 -14.29
CA GLU A 539 24.02 14.13 -15.21
C GLU A 539 24.07 13.70 -16.69
N LYS A 540 24.90 12.71 -17.01
CA LYS A 540 25.05 12.22 -18.39
C LYS A 540 23.82 11.49 -18.91
N LEU A 541 23.09 10.81 -18.04
CA LEU A 541 21.88 10.10 -18.40
C LEU A 541 20.77 11.08 -18.73
N VAL A 542 20.58 12.09 -17.88
CA VAL A 542 19.60 13.16 -18.08
C VAL A 542 19.90 13.94 -19.36
N GLU A 543 21.15 14.43 -19.54
CA GLU A 543 21.60 15.11 -20.78
C GLU A 543 21.29 14.27 -22.02
N PHE A 544 21.67 12.99 -22.02
CA PHE A 544 21.44 12.10 -23.16
C PHE A 544 19.95 11.88 -23.47
N LEU A 545 19.12 11.63 -22.45
CA LEU A 545 17.69 11.33 -22.62
C LEU A 545 16.90 12.59 -23.00
N SER A 546 17.19 13.76 -22.38
CA SER A 546 16.51 15.02 -22.69
C SER A 546 16.83 15.51 -24.09
N GLU A 547 18.11 15.53 -24.49
CA GLU A 547 18.51 15.85 -25.87
C GLU A 547 17.85 14.91 -26.90
N ARG A 548 17.70 13.64 -26.56
CA ARG A 548 17.07 12.67 -27.43
C ARG A 548 15.57 12.91 -27.54
N ALA A 549 14.91 13.21 -26.40
CA ALA A 549 13.51 13.58 -26.35
C ALA A 549 13.23 14.82 -27.21
N GLU A 550 13.99 15.90 -27.03
CA GLU A 550 13.85 17.14 -27.79
C GLU A 550 13.97 16.89 -29.29
N ARG A 551 15.01 16.19 -29.72
CA ARG A 551 15.24 15.86 -31.13
C ARG A 551 14.11 15.06 -31.76
N ASP A 552 13.55 14.08 -31.02
CA ASP A 552 12.45 13.25 -31.52
C ASP A 552 11.14 14.05 -31.56
N VAL A 553 10.92 14.96 -30.60
CA VAL A 553 9.80 15.91 -30.59
C VAL A 553 9.88 16.87 -31.77
N ASP A 554 11.02 17.51 -31.98
CA ASP A 554 11.20 18.47 -33.09
C ASP A 554 10.94 17.81 -34.44
N ARG A 555 11.49 16.61 -34.64
CA ARG A 555 11.27 15.83 -35.85
C ARG A 555 9.79 15.53 -36.07
N GLN A 556 9.04 15.26 -35.01
CA GLN A 556 7.61 14.99 -35.07
C GLN A 556 6.84 16.26 -35.42
N ILE A 557 7.15 17.39 -34.80
CA ILE A 557 6.47 18.67 -35.07
C ILE A 557 6.74 19.13 -36.51
N ASP A 558 7.99 19.05 -36.99
CA ASP A 558 8.35 19.35 -38.38
C ASP A 558 7.54 18.55 -39.38
N ALA A 559 7.28 17.26 -39.08
CA ALA A 559 6.48 16.39 -39.96
C ALA A 559 4.99 16.77 -39.96
N LEU A 560 4.46 17.29 -38.85
CA LEU A 560 3.04 17.61 -38.69
C LEU A 560 2.66 19.00 -39.21
N GLU A 561 3.57 19.98 -39.16
CA GLU A 561 3.22 21.42 -39.25
C GLU A 561 2.49 21.76 -40.56
N GLU A 562 2.84 21.14 -41.69
CA GLU A 562 2.21 21.38 -43.00
C GLU A 562 0.77 20.80 -43.08
N HIS A 563 0.40 19.92 -42.15
CA HIS A 563 -0.86 19.18 -42.14
C HIS A 563 -1.85 19.66 -41.08
N VAL A 564 -1.47 20.68 -40.28
CA VAL A 564 -2.32 21.22 -39.22
C VAL A 564 -3.46 22.04 -39.84
N GLU A 565 -4.68 21.59 -39.65
CA GLU A 565 -5.89 22.33 -40.01
C GLU A 565 -6.15 23.42 -38.97
N HIS A 566 -6.61 24.58 -39.39
CA HIS A 566 -6.99 25.65 -38.46
C HIS A 566 -8.26 26.35 -38.89
N GLU A 567 -9.02 26.76 -37.90
CA GLU A 567 -10.21 27.61 -38.06
C GLU A 567 -10.37 28.58 -36.89
N ARG A 568 -11.21 29.59 -37.06
CA ARG A 568 -11.56 30.54 -36.00
C ARG A 568 -13.03 30.29 -35.59
N LEU A 569 -13.21 29.88 -34.35
CA LEU A 569 -14.54 29.65 -33.78
C LEU A 569 -15.35 30.95 -33.63
N ALA A 570 -16.68 30.82 -33.48
CA ALA A 570 -17.58 31.95 -33.30
C ALA A 570 -17.25 32.78 -32.04
N SER A 571 -16.75 32.18 -31.00
CA SER A 571 -16.21 32.79 -29.78
C SER A 571 -14.96 33.65 -30.00
N GLY A 572 -14.28 33.51 -31.15
CA GLY A 572 -13.02 34.18 -31.46
C GLY A 572 -11.78 33.31 -31.17
N VAL A 573 -11.97 32.19 -30.53
CA VAL A 573 -10.89 31.20 -30.22
C VAL A 573 -10.31 30.61 -31.52
N ARG A 574 -9.01 30.38 -31.55
CA ARG A 574 -8.34 29.65 -32.62
C ARG A 574 -8.32 28.16 -32.36
N LEU A 575 -8.93 27.40 -33.21
CA LEU A 575 -8.91 25.94 -33.16
C LEU A 575 -7.89 25.39 -34.16
N TYR A 576 -6.98 24.55 -33.68
CA TYR A 576 -6.04 23.77 -34.48
C TYR A 576 -6.36 22.28 -34.34
N ARG A 577 -6.33 21.55 -35.47
CA ARG A 577 -6.60 20.12 -35.52
C ARG A 577 -5.54 19.40 -36.30
N ILE A 578 -5.15 18.20 -35.86
CA ILE A 578 -4.17 17.35 -36.52
C ILE A 578 -4.55 15.88 -36.41
N ASP A 579 -4.55 15.18 -37.55
CA ASP A 579 -4.70 13.73 -37.61
C ASP A 579 -3.37 13.06 -37.29
N LEU A 580 -3.24 12.55 -36.08
CA LEU A 580 -2.02 11.88 -35.61
C LEU A 580 -1.90 10.44 -36.16
N ASP A 581 -2.99 9.82 -36.61
CA ASP A 581 -2.94 8.50 -37.22
C ASP A 581 -2.35 8.54 -38.64
N GLU A 582 -2.58 9.65 -39.34
CA GLU A 582 -2.13 9.84 -40.72
C GLU A 582 -0.76 10.50 -40.80
N TYR A 583 -0.46 11.51 -39.97
CA TYR A 583 0.71 12.38 -40.09
C TYR A 583 1.73 12.25 -38.99
N ALA A 584 1.46 11.55 -37.86
CA ALA A 584 2.44 11.29 -36.83
C ALA A 584 3.23 10.00 -37.06
N HIS A 585 4.47 9.97 -36.57
CA HIS A 585 5.25 8.73 -36.52
C HIS A 585 4.64 7.75 -35.52
N ARG A 586 4.26 6.57 -35.95
CA ARG A 586 3.70 5.53 -35.09
C ARG A 586 4.79 4.81 -34.30
N PHE A 587 4.44 4.38 -33.08
CA PHE A 587 5.29 3.54 -32.22
C PHE A 587 6.66 4.15 -31.86
N THR A 588 6.78 5.47 -31.97
CA THR A 588 7.97 6.23 -31.58
C THR A 588 7.59 7.30 -30.56
N TYR A 589 8.61 7.84 -29.88
CA TYR A 589 8.44 9.05 -29.10
C TYR A 589 8.34 10.27 -30.05
N PRO A 590 7.53 11.28 -29.73
CA PRO A 590 6.67 11.43 -28.56
C PRO A 590 5.29 10.74 -28.71
N ALA A 591 4.67 10.47 -27.56
CA ALA A 591 3.30 9.99 -27.52
C ALA A 591 2.30 11.07 -28.01
N PRO A 592 1.05 10.68 -28.39
CA PRO A 592 0.03 11.62 -28.88
C PRO A 592 -0.20 12.82 -27.98
N GLY A 593 -0.24 12.62 -26.64
CA GLY A 593 -0.41 13.70 -25.65
C GLY A 593 0.70 14.73 -25.69
N LYS A 594 1.96 14.28 -25.68
CA LYS A 594 3.15 15.14 -25.78
C LYS A 594 3.23 15.84 -27.14
N THR A 595 2.90 15.14 -28.24
CA THR A 595 2.87 15.72 -29.59
C THR A 595 1.83 16.86 -29.67
N THR A 596 0.61 16.61 -29.18
CA THR A 596 -0.46 17.63 -29.16
C THR A 596 -0.09 18.81 -28.29
N GLY A 597 0.50 18.55 -27.10
CA GLY A 597 0.96 19.59 -26.18
C GLY A 597 2.03 20.47 -26.79
N LYS A 598 3.05 19.90 -27.43
CA LYS A 598 4.12 20.69 -28.08
C LYS A 598 3.60 21.50 -29.28
N LEU A 599 2.72 20.90 -30.09
CA LEU A 599 2.06 21.64 -31.19
C LEU A 599 1.26 22.81 -30.62
N HIS A 600 0.52 22.59 -29.54
CA HIS A 600 -0.26 23.64 -28.85
C HIS A 600 0.64 24.80 -28.43
N ASP A 601 1.76 24.53 -27.75
CA ASP A 601 2.72 25.55 -27.31
C ASP A 601 3.28 26.38 -28.48
N VAL A 602 3.57 25.72 -29.59
CA VAL A 602 4.01 26.41 -30.81
C VAL A 602 2.92 27.35 -31.33
N LYS A 603 1.66 26.90 -31.33
CA LYS A 603 0.53 27.72 -31.84
C LYS A 603 0.16 28.88 -30.88
N VAL A 604 0.20 28.66 -29.57
CA VAL A 604 0.02 29.73 -28.57
C VAL A 604 1.08 30.83 -28.75
N LYS A 605 2.38 30.45 -28.84
CA LYS A 605 3.48 31.41 -29.05
C LYS A 605 3.37 32.18 -30.38
N GLN A 606 2.83 31.54 -31.44
CA GLN A 606 2.67 32.17 -32.76
C GLN A 606 1.54 33.18 -32.83
N THR A 607 0.46 32.99 -32.06
CA THR A 607 -0.78 33.74 -32.25
C THR A 607 -1.04 34.79 -31.18
N GLY A 608 -0.76 34.52 -29.92
CA GLY A 608 -1.14 35.36 -28.77
C GLY A 608 -2.66 35.49 -28.53
N ASP A 609 -3.47 34.74 -29.29
CA ASP A 609 -4.95 34.67 -29.11
C ASP A 609 -5.27 33.42 -28.26
N PRO A 610 -6.48 33.28 -27.66
CA PRO A 610 -6.95 32.03 -27.05
C PRO A 610 -6.93 30.88 -28.06
N VAL A 611 -6.36 29.73 -27.66
CA VAL A 611 -6.12 28.59 -28.54
C VAL A 611 -6.72 27.31 -28.00
N ILE A 612 -7.34 26.52 -28.85
CA ILE A 612 -7.64 25.10 -28.61
C ILE A 612 -6.87 24.28 -29.64
N THR A 613 -6.25 23.18 -29.22
CA THR A 613 -5.57 22.24 -30.09
C THR A 613 -6.12 20.84 -29.87
N ILE A 614 -6.48 20.14 -30.96
CA ILE A 614 -6.98 18.76 -30.96
C ILE A 614 -6.02 17.90 -31.78
N GLY A 615 -5.33 16.97 -31.13
CA GLY A 615 -4.64 15.87 -31.79
C GLY A 615 -5.47 14.61 -31.73
N TYR A 616 -5.87 14.04 -32.84
CA TYR A 616 -6.78 12.89 -32.84
C TYR A 616 -6.24 11.72 -33.66
N GLY A 617 -6.64 10.51 -33.26
CA GLY A 617 -6.32 9.28 -33.93
C GLY A 617 -7.58 8.51 -34.34
N PRO A 618 -7.46 7.21 -34.62
CA PRO A 618 -8.59 6.41 -35.06
C PRO A 618 -9.71 6.26 -34.03
N ASP A 619 -9.36 6.27 -32.74
CA ASP A 619 -10.22 5.92 -31.61
C ASP A 619 -9.96 6.78 -30.35
N PHE A 620 -9.24 7.89 -30.52
CA PHE A 620 -8.92 8.82 -29.44
C PHE A 620 -8.81 10.27 -29.93
N ALA A 621 -8.94 11.24 -29.01
CA ALA A 621 -8.53 12.62 -29.21
C ALA A 621 -7.91 13.17 -27.94
N VAL A 622 -6.84 13.96 -28.09
CA VAL A 622 -6.18 14.73 -27.03
C VAL A 622 -6.48 16.19 -27.24
N LEU A 623 -6.85 16.86 -26.16
CA LEU A 623 -7.33 18.23 -26.13
C LEU A 623 -6.40 19.09 -25.30
N ARG A 624 -6.07 20.27 -25.78
CA ARG A 624 -5.30 21.29 -25.06
C ARG A 624 -5.94 22.66 -25.30
N SER A 625 -6.00 23.49 -24.26
CA SER A 625 -6.45 24.89 -24.42
C SER A 625 -5.54 25.86 -23.67
N ASP A 626 -5.49 27.09 -24.16
CA ASP A 626 -4.88 28.23 -23.50
C ASP A 626 -5.84 29.42 -23.59
N GLY A 627 -6.16 30.05 -22.44
CA GLY A 627 -7.13 31.10 -22.35
C GLY A 627 -8.59 30.67 -22.62
N VAL A 628 -8.89 29.36 -22.57
CA VAL A 628 -10.23 28.78 -22.80
C VAL A 628 -10.50 27.67 -21.81
N ARG A 629 -11.66 27.71 -21.18
CA ARG A 629 -12.12 26.63 -20.27
C ARG A 629 -12.74 25.50 -21.07
N LEU A 630 -12.23 24.28 -20.88
CA LEU A 630 -12.79 23.06 -21.44
C LEU A 630 -13.35 22.18 -20.31
N ASP A 631 -14.66 21.97 -20.29
CA ASP A 631 -15.31 21.05 -19.37
C ASP A 631 -15.41 19.67 -20.05
N ILE A 632 -14.32 18.91 -19.99
CA ILE A 632 -14.22 17.63 -20.69
C ILE A 632 -15.24 16.60 -20.16
N PRO A 633 -15.43 16.42 -18.83
CA PRO A 633 -16.43 15.49 -18.32
C PRO A 633 -17.85 15.79 -18.83
N THR A 634 -18.27 17.05 -18.78
CA THR A 634 -19.57 17.48 -19.35
C THR A 634 -19.65 17.22 -20.84
N MET A 635 -18.59 17.53 -21.61
CA MET A 635 -18.55 17.25 -23.06
C MET A 635 -18.65 15.74 -23.36
N VAL A 636 -18.02 14.89 -22.58
CA VAL A 636 -18.09 13.42 -22.73
C VAL A 636 -19.51 12.92 -22.49
N THR A 637 -20.15 13.38 -21.41
CA THR A 637 -21.54 13.03 -21.08
C THR A 637 -22.48 13.41 -22.22
N GLU A 638 -22.39 14.66 -22.68
CA GLU A 638 -23.22 15.15 -23.78
C GLU A 638 -22.94 14.42 -25.11
N LEU A 639 -21.68 14.07 -25.41
CA LEU A 639 -21.34 13.28 -26.60
C LEU A 639 -21.97 11.88 -26.55
N ASN A 640 -22.04 11.26 -25.39
CA ASN A 640 -22.70 9.94 -25.24
C ASN A 640 -24.21 10.04 -25.44
N GLU A 641 -24.85 11.13 -24.99
CA GLU A 641 -26.27 11.39 -25.20
C GLU A 641 -26.59 11.65 -26.69
N GLU A 642 -25.77 12.47 -27.35
CA GLU A 642 -26.00 12.88 -28.75
C GLU A 642 -25.59 11.81 -29.77
N LEU A 643 -24.59 11.00 -29.44
CA LEU A 643 -24.04 9.96 -30.31
C LEU A 643 -24.15 8.55 -29.68
N PRO A 644 -25.35 8.01 -29.50
CA PRO A 644 -25.51 6.69 -28.91
C PRO A 644 -24.67 5.63 -29.63
N GLY A 645 -23.92 4.84 -28.92
CA GLY A 645 -23.02 3.80 -29.45
C GLY A 645 -21.70 4.33 -30.01
N ALA A 646 -21.35 5.59 -29.79
CA ALA A 646 -20.00 6.10 -30.02
C ALA A 646 -19.02 5.63 -28.92
N GLY A 647 -19.54 5.22 -27.77
CA GLY A 647 -18.73 4.72 -26.65
C GLY A 647 -17.67 5.71 -26.24
N VAL A 648 -18.08 6.98 -26.06
CA VAL A 648 -17.16 8.05 -25.67
C VAL A 648 -16.87 7.90 -24.19
N SER A 649 -15.61 7.87 -23.83
CA SER A 649 -15.12 7.87 -22.45
C SER A 649 -13.87 8.72 -22.36
N GLY A 650 -13.53 9.22 -21.18
CA GLY A 650 -12.34 10.02 -20.96
C GLY A 650 -12.57 11.12 -19.96
N GLY A 651 -11.51 11.87 -19.67
CA GLY A 651 -11.51 12.94 -18.66
C GLY A 651 -10.34 13.89 -18.86
N GLY A 652 -10.05 14.65 -17.84
CA GLY A 652 -8.95 15.61 -17.83
C GLY A 652 -9.21 16.81 -16.94
N HIS A 653 -8.36 17.81 -17.09
CA HIS A 653 -8.45 19.11 -16.40
C HIS A 653 -9.17 20.15 -17.26
N LEU A 654 -9.35 21.35 -16.71
CA LEU A 654 -9.99 22.47 -17.40
C LEU A 654 -9.32 22.91 -18.70
N VAL A 655 -8.05 22.59 -18.89
CA VAL A 655 -7.24 23.00 -20.05
C VAL A 655 -6.65 21.84 -20.83
N VAL A 656 -6.79 20.61 -20.32
CA VAL A 656 -6.19 19.39 -20.86
C VAL A 656 -7.16 18.23 -20.71
N GLY A 657 -7.31 17.41 -21.75
CA GLY A 657 -8.08 16.18 -21.63
C GLY A 657 -7.79 15.19 -22.74
N SER A 658 -8.25 13.96 -22.51
CA SER A 658 -8.17 12.87 -23.49
C SER A 658 -9.49 12.12 -23.52
N ILE A 659 -9.97 11.84 -24.70
CA ILE A 659 -11.18 11.04 -24.91
C ILE A 659 -10.89 9.84 -25.79
N LYS A 660 -11.59 8.74 -25.54
CA LYS A 660 -11.60 7.52 -26.35
C LYS A 660 -12.98 7.36 -26.97
N PHE A 661 -13.05 6.71 -28.12
CA PHE A 661 -14.32 6.45 -28.80
C PHE A 661 -14.19 5.30 -29.77
N VAL A 662 -15.32 4.77 -30.26
CA VAL A 662 -15.34 3.69 -31.25
C VAL A 662 -14.77 4.17 -32.59
N LYS A 663 -13.76 3.49 -33.10
CA LYS A 663 -13.01 3.83 -34.33
C LYS A 663 -13.91 4.23 -35.50
N GLY A 664 -15.02 3.52 -35.74
CA GLY A 664 -15.95 3.81 -36.84
C GLY A 664 -16.79 5.08 -36.68
N ARG A 665 -16.74 5.72 -35.53
CA ARG A 665 -17.50 6.96 -35.21
C ARG A 665 -16.61 8.21 -35.13
N ARG A 666 -15.32 8.08 -35.47
CA ARG A 666 -14.31 9.13 -35.39
C ARG A 666 -14.78 10.47 -35.94
N GLN A 667 -15.27 10.51 -37.17
CA GLN A 667 -15.65 11.77 -37.83
C GLN A 667 -16.80 12.46 -37.10
N GLU A 668 -17.84 11.71 -36.74
CA GLU A 668 -19.00 12.26 -36.01
C GLU A 668 -18.60 12.79 -34.64
N VAL A 669 -17.78 12.03 -33.90
CA VAL A 669 -17.31 12.45 -32.57
C VAL A 669 -16.50 13.76 -32.66
N ILE A 670 -15.52 13.83 -33.57
CA ILE A 670 -14.67 15.02 -33.71
C ILE A 670 -15.48 16.22 -34.18
N GLU A 671 -16.42 16.07 -35.13
CA GLU A 671 -17.28 17.15 -35.60
C GLU A 671 -18.22 17.68 -34.50
N THR A 672 -18.83 16.77 -33.72
CA THR A 672 -19.72 17.14 -32.60
C THR A 672 -18.92 17.82 -31.48
N LEU A 673 -17.74 17.29 -31.14
CA LEU A 673 -16.83 17.87 -30.14
C LEU A 673 -16.44 19.30 -30.52
N VAL A 674 -16.06 19.55 -31.76
CA VAL A 674 -15.75 20.90 -32.28
C VAL A 674 -16.96 21.82 -32.20
N GLY A 675 -18.17 21.30 -32.48
CA GLY A 675 -19.41 22.04 -32.33
C GLY A 675 -19.63 22.54 -30.89
N LYS A 676 -19.35 21.69 -29.89
CA LYS A 676 -19.43 22.05 -28.46
C LYS A 676 -18.41 23.12 -28.09
N MET A 677 -17.20 23.06 -28.62
CA MET A 677 -16.13 24.03 -28.38
C MET A 677 -16.39 25.39 -29.01
N ALA A 678 -17.34 25.48 -29.98
CA ALA A 678 -17.66 26.78 -30.60
C ALA A 678 -18.19 27.81 -29.60
N ASP A 679 -18.84 27.37 -28.54
CA ASP A 679 -19.39 28.18 -27.47
C ASP A 679 -18.56 28.17 -26.18
N ALA A 680 -17.33 27.59 -26.22
CA ALA A 680 -16.45 27.53 -25.05
C ALA A 680 -16.11 28.90 -24.49
N GLU A 681 -16.09 29.01 -23.17
CA GLU A 681 -15.85 30.26 -22.44
C GLU A 681 -14.36 30.64 -22.52
N ILE A 682 -14.11 31.90 -22.87
CA ILE A 682 -12.76 32.45 -22.80
C ILE A 682 -12.50 32.87 -21.34
N ASP A 683 -11.45 32.32 -20.78
CA ASP A 683 -11.00 32.56 -19.42
C ASP A 683 -9.54 33.03 -19.43
N GLU A 684 -9.34 34.35 -19.29
CA GLU A 684 -7.99 34.94 -19.31
C GLU A 684 -7.10 34.45 -18.16
N ALA A 685 -7.69 33.98 -17.05
CA ALA A 685 -6.92 33.43 -15.93
C ALA A 685 -6.24 32.07 -16.28
N LEU A 686 -6.71 31.41 -17.33
CA LEU A 686 -6.13 30.16 -17.85
C LEU A 686 -5.12 30.42 -18.99
N SER A 687 -4.80 31.70 -19.31
CA SER A 687 -3.86 32.02 -20.39
C SER A 687 -2.40 31.96 -19.93
N SER A 688 -1.54 31.35 -20.74
CA SER A 688 -0.08 31.34 -20.53
C SER A 688 0.56 32.73 -20.79
N ALA A 689 -0.10 33.61 -21.55
CA ALA A 689 0.42 34.92 -21.87
C ALA A 689 0.42 35.87 -20.65
N THR A 690 -0.45 35.63 -19.66
CA THR A 690 -0.54 36.44 -18.41
C THR A 690 0.66 36.24 -17.47
N VAL A 691 1.42 35.16 -17.64
CA VAL A 691 2.54 34.78 -16.78
C VAL A 691 3.90 35.27 -17.30
N LEU A 692 3.97 35.81 -18.51
CA LEU A 692 5.21 36.31 -19.12
C LEU A 692 5.47 37.80 -18.90
N GLU A 693 4.58 38.52 -18.19
CA GLU A 693 4.71 39.97 -17.89
C GLU A 693 5.12 40.28 -16.44
N ASP A 694 5.30 39.30 -15.56
CA ASP A 694 5.84 39.44 -14.19
C ASP A 694 7.21 38.67 -14.07
#